data_e2b09cc0ab8ebb97a940ceb9cfa737c7
#
_entry.id   e2b09cc0ab8ebb97a940ceb9cfa737c7
#
_cell.length_a   1.000
_cell.length_b   1.000
_cell.length_c   1.000
_cell.angle_alpha   90.00
_cell.angle_beta   90.00
_cell.angle_gamma   90.00
#
_symmetry.space_group_name_H-M   'P 1'
#
loop_
_entity.id
_entity.type
_entity.pdbx_description
1 polymer ?
#
loop_
_entity_poly.entity_id
_entity_poly.type
_entity_poly.pdbx_seq_one_letter_code
_entity_poly.pdbx_strand_id
1 'polypeptide(L)'
;MRRKHSNRFHTIRSISIWFVIISMISLRTEAQTNTLLRLCVPDSIYEDCLQFSDQTRHVITCINARDRFECMELIEKDEADTVNLMPEDLYLAGRLFNLEPFLTEEFNGRFFKQRAGVLIPKNSRIRNFHDLRNKRACLGPYNDIFQWKIPIGILMAGNAIIPDCRDELHSVENFFLEACAAGNWSSDQFIDSELKRKHRKLCNLCKNTPFGLCNENDLFAGQEGSIKCMLEGRGEVAFTTIETALDYFSKRPSEREHYEFLCLDGSRMAITPGACPWAKLPTNAFVIRKNLNRHREAFTRLLTSLFNRFVQVRPKWFDRGFVSSPNVTQLMSLTNRATQSDVYLSFLLPAIERHLQGCPSNNVTFCLSKQGELPKCQQLQRIAFAHGVRPKIRCYQADSEATCIRLLNERKADLMIMEPDRFYLASKYHSLDAVAIEETNDPIYSVAVVRSNSDLTMLSDLRGKRSCHTGFGHLASWTIPIGYLLKDQIVEPSSCRRAEVIVDYFGGSCVPGAADARINPNGTGVEKLCSQCIGDELGEHSCDLNFGERYRGEDGALRCLVEGRGDVAFLSHTTLMQLADGQFTAPWASTLTDELKASDFRLLCRIPTNLFDARTGGFLRSNSIDDVMVDNNIVNSRTLLQATVQDFERCHLARIPKSIIATSMFTPWEKRFEASLMLQQLSDEFLSSDQDSFLLSGLFRNRSDLMFTDNVKSLKIFRPEVTSEEILGEFLPFLSENDQVACRGFHLSSKSYLACFLSILSIILHCCLCLCLISLIFYIIIRTLWICLDSIKFIILSLFNSISKRN
;
A
#
# COMPACT_ATOMS: atom_id res chain seq x y z
N MET A 1 -72.55 -58.84 -38.71
CA MET A 1 -71.95 -57.52 -38.82
C MET A 1 -72.54 -56.63 -37.69
N ARG A 2 -72.05 -56.72 -36.49
CA ARG A 2 -72.31 -55.81 -35.40
C ARG A 2 -71.47 -56.25 -34.19
N ARG A 3 -70.23 -55.80 -34.08
CA ARG A 3 -69.38 -55.80 -32.81
C ARG A 3 -67.91 -55.46 -33.15
N LYS A 4 -67.63 -54.24 -33.54
CA LYS A 4 -66.27 -53.70 -33.62
C LYS A 4 -66.15 -52.17 -33.45
N HIS A 5 -67.13 -51.49 -32.86
CA HIS A 5 -67.06 -50.02 -32.71
C HIS A 5 -67.00 -49.54 -31.24
N SER A 6 -67.00 -50.43 -30.25
CA SER A 6 -67.00 -49.98 -28.82
C SER A 6 -65.64 -49.83 -28.19
N ASN A 7 -64.56 -50.44 -28.72
CA ASN A 7 -63.24 -50.43 -28.03
C ASN A 7 -62.27 -49.31 -28.48
N ARG A 8 -62.65 -48.51 -29.51
CA ARG A 8 -61.76 -47.35 -29.90
C ARG A 8 -62.00 -46.07 -29.12
N PHE A 9 -63.18 -45.87 -28.49
CA PHE A 9 -63.47 -44.68 -27.73
C PHE A 9 -62.90 -44.70 -26.30
N HIS A 10 -62.72 -45.82 -25.67
CA HIS A 10 -62.10 -45.95 -24.37
C HIS A 10 -60.58 -45.77 -24.39
N THR A 11 -59.91 -46.24 -25.44
CA THR A 11 -58.44 -46.07 -25.63
C THR A 11 -58.03 -44.64 -25.92
N ILE A 12 -58.82 -43.88 -26.66
CA ILE A 12 -58.54 -42.45 -26.96
C ILE A 12 -58.76 -41.57 -25.72
N ARG A 13 -59.72 -41.84 -24.88
CA ARG A 13 -59.90 -41.10 -23.60
C ARG A 13 -58.81 -41.41 -22.60
N SER A 14 -58.33 -42.61 -22.49
CA SER A 14 -57.21 -42.95 -21.63
C SER A 14 -55.87 -42.28 -22.07
N ILE A 15 -55.62 -42.26 -23.38
CA ILE A 15 -54.39 -41.62 -23.93
C ILE A 15 -54.41 -40.08 -23.71
N SER A 16 -55.59 -39.43 -23.90
CA SER A 16 -55.74 -37.98 -23.64
C SER A 16 -55.59 -37.63 -22.16
N ILE A 17 -56.04 -38.45 -21.24
CA ILE A 17 -55.86 -38.23 -19.80
C ILE A 17 -54.37 -38.42 -19.40
N TRP A 18 -53.69 -39.41 -19.96
CA TRP A 18 -52.24 -39.61 -19.73
C TRP A 18 -51.39 -38.47 -20.30
N PHE A 19 -51.74 -37.92 -21.48
CA PHE A 19 -51.04 -36.74 -22.03
C PHE A 19 -51.29 -35.49 -21.20
N VAL A 20 -52.50 -35.27 -20.65
CA VAL A 20 -52.75 -34.13 -19.74
C VAL A 20 -52.07 -34.31 -18.40
N ILE A 21 -51.97 -35.54 -17.86
CA ILE A 21 -51.24 -35.82 -16.63
C ILE A 21 -49.74 -35.70 -16.86
N ILE A 22 -49.16 -36.17 -17.96
CA ILE A 22 -47.75 -36.01 -18.31
C ILE A 22 -47.42 -34.54 -18.58
N SER A 23 -48.29 -33.76 -19.24
CA SER A 23 -48.17 -32.33 -19.43
C SER A 23 -48.28 -31.53 -18.12
N MET A 24 -49.13 -31.94 -17.19
CA MET A 24 -49.22 -31.36 -15.85
C MET A 24 -48.04 -31.77 -14.95
N ILE A 25 -47.48 -32.98 -15.14
CA ILE A 25 -46.25 -33.40 -14.44
C ILE A 25 -45.04 -32.67 -15.03
N SER A 26 -44.91 -32.51 -16.36
CA SER A 26 -43.84 -31.72 -16.98
C SER A 26 -43.98 -30.21 -16.64
N LEU A 27 -45.17 -29.66 -16.52
CA LEU A 27 -45.42 -28.29 -16.04
C LEU A 27 -45.14 -28.12 -14.54
N ARG A 28 -45.19 -29.21 -13.74
CA ARG A 28 -44.79 -29.14 -12.31
C ARG A 28 -43.30 -29.41 -12.12
N THR A 29 -42.60 -30.07 -13.06
CA THR A 29 -41.16 -30.27 -13.00
C THR A 29 -40.36 -29.09 -13.57
N GLU A 30 -40.96 -28.16 -14.31
CA GLU A 30 -40.30 -26.89 -14.72
C GLU A 30 -40.32 -25.78 -13.65
N ALA A 31 -40.96 -26.00 -12.47
CA ALA A 31 -41.09 -24.99 -11.40
C ALA A 31 -40.17 -25.22 -10.20
N GLN A 32 -39.16 -26.09 -10.31
CA GLN A 32 -38.07 -26.21 -9.31
C GLN A 32 -36.72 -26.40 -9.98
N THR A 33 -36.34 -25.46 -10.82
CA THR A 33 -34.89 -25.18 -10.94
C THR A 33 -34.50 -24.55 -9.60
N ASN A 34 -33.86 -25.33 -8.74
CA ASN A 34 -33.08 -24.78 -7.65
C ASN A 34 -32.12 -23.78 -8.30
N THR A 35 -32.48 -22.49 -8.26
CA THR A 35 -31.57 -21.42 -8.69
C THR A 35 -30.44 -21.38 -7.66
N LEU A 36 -29.37 -22.09 -7.95
CA LEU A 36 -28.13 -22.06 -7.18
C LEU A 36 -27.57 -20.66 -7.37
N LEU A 37 -27.45 -19.90 -6.29
CA LEU A 37 -26.87 -18.56 -6.32
C LEU A 37 -25.39 -18.65 -5.91
N ARG A 38 -24.50 -18.20 -6.78
CA ARG A 38 -23.05 -18.10 -6.52
C ARG A 38 -22.77 -16.74 -5.87
N LEU A 39 -22.66 -16.74 -4.53
CA LEU A 39 -22.33 -15.54 -3.74
C LEU A 39 -20.81 -15.42 -3.65
N CYS A 40 -20.24 -14.36 -4.20
CA CYS A 40 -18.83 -14.05 -4.04
C CYS A 40 -18.57 -13.35 -2.73
N VAL A 41 -17.55 -13.79 -2.02
CA VAL A 41 -17.10 -13.21 -0.75
C VAL A 41 -15.57 -13.13 -0.71
N PRO A 42 -15.02 -12.11 -0.06
CA PRO A 42 -13.59 -12.05 0.24
C PRO A 42 -13.11 -13.21 1.11
N ASP A 43 -11.82 -13.55 0.99
CA ASP A 43 -11.19 -14.65 1.72
C ASP A 43 -11.36 -14.53 3.24
N SER A 44 -11.32 -13.31 3.77
CA SER A 44 -11.51 -12.98 5.20
C SER A 44 -12.84 -13.45 5.81
N ILE A 45 -13.88 -13.61 4.99
CA ILE A 45 -15.23 -14.01 5.41
C ILE A 45 -15.71 -15.27 4.69
N TYR A 46 -14.83 -15.98 4.00
CA TYR A 46 -15.20 -17.17 3.24
C TYR A 46 -15.72 -18.30 4.13
N GLU A 47 -15.11 -18.55 5.28
CA GLU A 47 -15.56 -19.54 6.27
C GLU A 47 -16.97 -19.19 6.82
N ASP A 48 -17.26 -17.92 7.06
CA ASP A 48 -18.59 -17.46 7.46
C ASP A 48 -19.62 -17.75 6.36
N CYS A 49 -19.25 -17.59 5.09
CA CYS A 49 -20.12 -17.93 3.95
C CYS A 49 -20.33 -19.44 3.82
N LEU A 50 -19.35 -20.27 4.06
CA LEU A 50 -19.51 -21.74 4.05
C LEU A 50 -20.54 -22.18 5.11
N GLN A 51 -20.49 -21.63 6.33
CA GLN A 51 -21.51 -21.89 7.36
C GLN A 51 -22.91 -21.45 6.90
N PHE A 52 -23.00 -20.33 6.17
CA PHE A 52 -24.24 -19.89 5.57
C PHE A 52 -24.75 -20.84 4.48
N SER A 53 -23.88 -21.31 3.59
CA SER A 53 -24.17 -22.31 2.57
C SER A 53 -24.76 -23.60 3.18
N ASP A 54 -24.11 -24.15 4.20
CA ASP A 54 -24.56 -25.35 4.91
C ASP A 54 -25.94 -25.18 5.54
N GLN A 55 -26.18 -24.07 6.23
CA GLN A 55 -27.47 -23.79 6.87
C GLN A 55 -28.62 -23.54 5.87
N THR A 56 -28.27 -23.16 4.64
CA THR A 56 -29.23 -22.99 3.53
C THR A 56 -29.41 -24.23 2.68
N ARG A 57 -28.79 -25.37 3.05
CA ARG A 57 -28.76 -26.61 2.27
C ARG A 57 -28.20 -26.41 0.86
N HIS A 58 -27.11 -25.66 0.75
CA HIS A 58 -26.39 -25.38 -0.49
C HIS A 58 -27.21 -24.69 -1.59
N VAL A 59 -28.28 -23.95 -1.21
CA VAL A 59 -28.97 -23.06 -2.15
C VAL A 59 -28.10 -21.88 -2.53
N ILE A 60 -27.18 -21.49 -1.63
CA ILE A 60 -26.11 -20.54 -1.86
C ILE A 60 -24.80 -21.32 -2.01
N THR A 61 -24.04 -21.04 -3.07
CA THR A 61 -22.66 -21.51 -3.24
C THR A 61 -21.72 -20.34 -3.02
N CYS A 62 -20.79 -20.49 -2.10
CA CYS A 62 -19.78 -19.46 -1.83
C CYS A 62 -18.64 -19.54 -2.85
N ILE A 63 -18.30 -18.42 -3.46
CA ILE A 63 -17.15 -18.27 -4.36
C ILE A 63 -16.12 -17.43 -3.60
N ASN A 64 -14.96 -18.03 -3.36
CA ASN A 64 -13.85 -17.35 -2.69
C ASN A 64 -13.15 -16.40 -3.65
N ALA A 65 -12.86 -15.19 -3.19
CA ALA A 65 -12.06 -14.20 -3.88
C ALA A 65 -11.12 -13.53 -2.88
N ARG A 66 -9.98 -13.03 -3.34
CA ARG A 66 -9.04 -12.30 -2.51
C ARG A 66 -9.68 -11.09 -1.82
N ASP A 67 -10.47 -10.32 -2.57
CA ASP A 67 -11.12 -9.08 -2.12
C ASP A 67 -12.39 -8.81 -2.95
N ARG A 68 -13.12 -7.73 -2.61
CA ARG A 68 -14.35 -7.35 -3.34
C ARG A 68 -14.08 -6.90 -4.77
N PHE A 69 -12.90 -6.36 -5.06
CA PHE A 69 -12.53 -5.99 -6.42
C PHE A 69 -12.44 -7.23 -7.33
N GLU A 70 -11.84 -8.31 -6.85
CA GLU A 70 -11.81 -9.59 -7.57
C GLU A 70 -13.22 -10.20 -7.69
N CYS A 71 -14.08 -10.05 -6.66
CA CYS A 71 -15.49 -10.44 -6.78
C CYS A 71 -16.18 -9.73 -7.96
N MET A 72 -15.94 -8.45 -8.18
CA MET A 72 -16.49 -7.72 -9.34
C MET A 72 -15.96 -8.29 -10.67
N GLU A 73 -14.69 -8.67 -10.75
CA GLU A 73 -14.11 -9.35 -11.92
C GLU A 73 -14.75 -10.72 -12.17
N LEU A 74 -14.97 -11.53 -11.12
CA LEU A 74 -15.58 -12.85 -11.23
C LEU A 74 -17.04 -12.77 -11.69
N ILE A 75 -17.81 -11.77 -11.23
CA ILE A 75 -19.17 -11.54 -11.68
C ILE A 75 -19.20 -11.09 -13.14
N GLU A 76 -18.28 -10.23 -13.56
CA GLU A 76 -18.17 -9.82 -14.97
C GLU A 76 -17.85 -11.01 -15.89
N LYS A 77 -17.01 -11.95 -15.44
CA LYS A 77 -16.63 -13.18 -16.18
C LYS A 77 -17.69 -14.29 -16.12
N ASP A 78 -18.79 -14.12 -15.39
CA ASP A 78 -19.80 -15.14 -15.15
C ASP A 78 -19.34 -16.32 -14.28
N GLU A 79 -18.37 -16.10 -13.43
CA GLU A 79 -17.84 -17.08 -12.47
C GLU A 79 -18.54 -16.97 -11.10
N ALA A 80 -19.14 -15.81 -10.80
CA ALA A 80 -20.01 -15.54 -9.66
C ALA A 80 -21.26 -14.78 -10.11
N ASP A 81 -22.32 -14.72 -9.27
CA ASP A 81 -23.59 -14.07 -9.60
C ASP A 81 -23.75 -12.71 -8.90
N THR A 82 -23.32 -12.60 -7.65
CA THR A 82 -23.54 -11.41 -6.83
C THR A 82 -22.49 -11.25 -5.71
N VAL A 83 -22.33 -10.01 -5.26
CA VAL A 83 -21.55 -9.62 -4.07
C VAL A 83 -22.23 -8.42 -3.43
N ASN A 84 -22.09 -8.26 -2.10
CA ASN A 84 -22.55 -7.09 -1.35
C ASN A 84 -21.42 -6.04 -1.33
N LEU A 85 -21.67 -4.85 -1.90
CA LEU A 85 -20.69 -3.79 -2.07
C LEU A 85 -21.08 -2.52 -1.30
N MET A 86 -20.07 -1.82 -0.79
CA MET A 86 -20.22 -0.48 -0.22
C MET A 86 -20.33 0.58 -1.33
N PRO A 87 -20.76 1.80 -1.01
CA PRO A 87 -21.01 2.85 -2.02
C PRO A 87 -19.81 3.18 -2.90
N GLU A 88 -18.60 3.21 -2.35
CA GLU A 88 -17.36 3.50 -3.07
C GLU A 88 -17.06 2.40 -4.11
N ASP A 89 -17.24 1.14 -3.71
CA ASP A 89 -17.08 -0.02 -4.61
C ASP A 89 -18.20 -0.07 -5.67
N LEU A 90 -19.43 0.33 -5.34
CA LEU A 90 -20.52 0.45 -6.32
C LEU A 90 -20.20 1.42 -7.46
N TYR A 91 -19.42 2.48 -7.18
CA TYR A 91 -18.93 3.38 -8.20
C TYR A 91 -18.05 2.64 -9.23
N LEU A 92 -17.12 1.82 -8.76
CA LEU A 92 -16.26 1.00 -9.61
C LEU A 92 -17.05 -0.09 -10.34
N ALA A 93 -17.94 -0.77 -9.65
CA ALA A 93 -18.79 -1.81 -10.21
C ALA A 93 -19.59 -1.32 -11.43
N GLY A 94 -20.14 -0.10 -11.33
CA GLY A 94 -20.88 0.52 -12.43
C GLY A 94 -20.01 1.06 -13.57
N ARG A 95 -18.82 1.58 -13.25
CA ARG A 95 -17.92 2.24 -14.22
C ARG A 95 -17.01 1.28 -14.98
N LEU A 96 -16.56 0.21 -14.32
CA LEU A 96 -15.53 -0.68 -14.85
C LEU A 96 -16.03 -2.08 -15.20
N PHE A 97 -17.03 -2.61 -14.47
CA PHE A 97 -17.41 -4.02 -14.54
C PHE A 97 -18.83 -4.26 -15.08
N ASN A 98 -19.48 -3.22 -15.58
CA ASN A 98 -20.84 -3.31 -16.11
C ASN A 98 -21.84 -4.00 -15.16
N LEU A 99 -21.66 -3.76 -13.86
CA LEU A 99 -22.54 -4.25 -12.79
C LEU A 99 -23.55 -3.18 -12.40
N GLU A 100 -24.69 -3.60 -11.84
CA GLU A 100 -25.70 -2.69 -11.32
C GLU A 100 -26.24 -3.19 -9.97
N PRO A 101 -26.55 -2.29 -9.03
CA PRO A 101 -27.19 -2.67 -7.77
C PRO A 101 -28.64 -3.10 -8.02
N PHE A 102 -29.09 -4.19 -7.38
CA PHE A 102 -30.45 -4.70 -7.53
C PHE A 102 -31.19 -4.88 -6.20
N LEU A 103 -30.46 -5.02 -5.10
CA LEU A 103 -31.00 -5.23 -3.77
C LEU A 103 -30.17 -4.42 -2.77
N THR A 104 -30.79 -3.58 -1.96
CA THR A 104 -30.11 -2.70 -1.01
C THR A 104 -30.50 -3.04 0.41
N GLU A 105 -29.61 -2.77 1.34
CA GLU A 105 -29.86 -2.89 2.77
C GLU A 105 -30.71 -1.72 3.28
N GLU A 106 -31.58 -1.99 4.23
CA GLU A 106 -32.41 -1.00 4.90
C GLU A 106 -32.13 -0.95 6.40
N PHE A 107 -31.99 0.25 6.93
CA PHE A 107 -31.78 0.54 8.34
C PHE A 107 -33.00 1.25 8.92
N ASN A 108 -33.81 0.55 9.71
CA ASN A 108 -34.99 1.14 10.37
C ASN A 108 -35.91 1.96 9.41
N GLY A 109 -36.29 1.39 8.28
CA GLY A 109 -37.15 2.05 7.29
C GLY A 109 -36.39 3.06 6.39
N ARG A 110 -35.05 3.02 6.35
CA ARG A 110 -34.22 3.95 5.57
C ARG A 110 -33.17 3.21 4.74
N PHE A 111 -33.04 3.56 3.47
CA PHE A 111 -32.01 3.04 2.55
C PHE A 111 -30.77 3.98 2.44
N PHE A 112 -30.49 4.68 3.52
CA PHE A 112 -29.29 5.50 3.67
C PHE A 112 -28.79 5.43 5.12
N LYS A 113 -27.49 5.50 5.30
CA LYS A 113 -26.86 5.45 6.62
C LYS A 113 -27.09 6.77 7.38
N GLN A 114 -26.74 7.89 6.76
CA GLN A 114 -26.87 9.25 7.32
C GLN A 114 -27.10 10.26 6.19
N ARG A 115 -27.50 11.48 6.56
CA ARG A 115 -27.76 12.58 5.63
C ARG A 115 -26.91 13.80 5.99
N ALA A 116 -26.11 14.28 5.04
CA ALA A 116 -25.39 15.52 5.20
C ALA A 116 -26.34 16.72 5.26
N GLY A 117 -26.17 17.59 6.23
CA GLY A 117 -26.96 18.78 6.43
C GLY A 117 -26.09 20.01 6.72
N VAL A 118 -26.55 21.15 6.28
CA VAL A 118 -25.88 22.44 6.50
C VAL A 118 -26.79 23.35 7.30
N LEU A 119 -26.38 23.67 8.52
CA LEU A 119 -27.14 24.51 9.46
C LEU A 119 -26.70 25.96 9.34
N ILE A 120 -27.68 26.87 9.39
CA ILE A 120 -27.49 28.31 9.42
C ILE A 120 -28.44 28.96 10.45
N PRO A 121 -28.10 30.13 11.04
CA PRO A 121 -29.05 30.90 11.84
C PRO A 121 -30.22 31.43 10.98
N LYS A 122 -31.45 31.44 11.51
CA LYS A 122 -32.63 31.97 10.82
C LYS A 122 -32.49 33.41 10.35
N ASN A 123 -31.82 34.25 11.12
CA ASN A 123 -31.55 35.62 10.79
C ASN A 123 -30.37 35.84 9.81
N SER A 124 -29.75 34.74 9.33
CA SER A 124 -28.66 34.81 8.37
C SER A 124 -29.11 35.38 7.02
N ARG A 125 -28.17 36.06 6.33
CA ARG A 125 -28.35 36.55 4.94
C ARG A 125 -27.99 35.50 3.88
N ILE A 126 -27.55 34.32 4.28
CA ILE A 126 -27.19 33.22 3.40
C ILE A 126 -28.47 32.70 2.74
N ARG A 127 -28.59 32.72 1.41
CA ARG A 127 -29.75 32.26 0.65
C ARG A 127 -29.49 31.00 -0.16
N ASN A 128 -28.23 30.80 -0.60
CA ASN A 128 -27.82 29.66 -1.36
C ASN A 128 -26.36 29.30 -1.01
N PHE A 129 -25.86 28.20 -1.54
CA PHE A 129 -24.51 27.72 -1.22
C PHE A 129 -23.38 28.60 -1.78
N HIS A 130 -23.63 29.47 -2.78
CA HIS A 130 -22.64 30.47 -3.24
C HIS A 130 -22.42 31.58 -2.19
N ASP A 131 -23.45 31.88 -1.40
CA ASP A 131 -23.37 32.88 -0.33
C ASP A 131 -22.49 32.44 0.84
N LEU A 132 -22.04 31.21 0.88
CA LEU A 132 -21.09 30.66 1.85
C LEU A 132 -19.67 31.20 1.64
N ARG A 133 -19.38 31.81 0.49
CA ARG A 133 -18.08 32.45 0.22
C ARG A 133 -17.84 33.59 1.22
N ASN A 134 -16.61 33.62 1.76
CA ASN A 134 -16.20 34.58 2.79
C ASN A 134 -17.03 34.53 4.09
N LYS A 135 -17.67 33.38 4.39
CA LYS A 135 -18.31 33.14 5.70
C LYS A 135 -17.38 32.39 6.64
N ARG A 136 -17.63 32.51 7.93
CA ARG A 136 -16.98 31.72 8.96
C ARG A 136 -17.66 30.35 9.05
N ALA A 137 -16.90 29.28 8.91
CA ALA A 137 -17.44 27.94 8.80
C ALA A 137 -17.03 27.03 9.98
N CYS A 138 -17.99 26.27 10.49
CA CYS A 138 -17.77 25.16 11.42
C CYS A 138 -17.81 23.86 10.62
N LEU A 139 -16.63 23.32 10.30
CA LEU A 139 -16.40 22.12 9.53
C LEU A 139 -16.04 20.93 10.45
N GLY A 140 -16.00 19.73 9.93
CA GLY A 140 -15.31 18.60 10.54
C GLY A 140 -13.88 18.45 10.00
N PRO A 141 -13.17 17.42 10.45
CA PRO A 141 -11.79 17.19 10.03
C PRO A 141 -11.69 16.92 8.52
N TYR A 142 -10.51 17.17 7.96
CA TYR A 142 -10.20 16.84 6.57
C TYR A 142 -10.51 15.37 6.30
N ASN A 143 -11.10 15.09 5.16
CA ASN A 143 -11.56 13.77 4.71
C ASN A 143 -12.76 13.17 5.47
N ASP A 144 -13.36 13.80 6.46
CA ASP A 144 -14.67 13.34 6.98
C ASP A 144 -15.73 13.35 5.88
N ILE A 145 -16.52 12.28 5.81
CA ILE A 145 -17.45 12.10 4.70
C ILE A 145 -18.59 13.14 4.69
N PHE A 146 -19.17 13.45 5.85
CA PHE A 146 -20.34 14.34 5.97
C PHE A 146 -19.99 15.80 6.17
N GLN A 147 -18.87 16.04 6.85
CA GLN A 147 -18.48 17.39 7.23
C GLN A 147 -17.42 17.98 6.31
N TRP A 148 -16.82 17.14 5.42
CA TRP A 148 -15.80 17.58 4.48
C TRP A 148 -16.06 17.05 3.05
N LYS A 149 -15.92 15.74 2.80
CA LYS A 149 -15.95 15.17 1.42
C LYS A 149 -17.21 15.56 0.65
N ILE A 150 -18.38 15.35 1.24
CA ILE A 150 -19.67 15.65 0.60
C ILE A 150 -19.86 17.16 0.38
N PRO A 151 -19.84 18.03 1.42
CA PRO A 151 -20.11 19.44 1.21
C PRO A 151 -19.08 20.13 0.31
N ILE A 152 -17.78 19.82 0.47
CA ILE A 152 -16.74 20.40 -0.38
C ILE A 152 -16.89 19.92 -1.81
N GLY A 153 -17.15 18.61 -2.02
CA GLY A 153 -17.42 18.07 -3.35
C GLY A 153 -18.61 18.74 -4.06
N ILE A 154 -19.71 18.99 -3.34
CA ILE A 154 -20.88 19.70 -3.87
C ILE A 154 -20.54 21.17 -4.20
N LEU A 155 -19.83 21.87 -3.32
CA LEU A 155 -19.41 23.24 -3.55
C LEU A 155 -18.46 23.37 -4.76
N MET A 156 -17.59 22.40 -4.99
CA MET A 156 -16.74 22.32 -6.19
C MET A 156 -17.55 22.00 -7.44
N ALA A 157 -18.41 21.01 -7.40
CA ALA A 157 -19.27 20.63 -8.53
C ALA A 157 -20.23 21.77 -8.94
N GLY A 158 -20.71 22.55 -7.97
CA GLY A 158 -21.52 23.76 -8.18
C GLY A 158 -20.72 25.03 -8.53
N ASN A 159 -19.41 24.92 -8.78
CA ASN A 159 -18.51 26.04 -9.07
C ASN A 159 -18.48 27.16 -8.00
N ALA A 160 -18.90 26.88 -6.77
CA ALA A 160 -18.77 27.79 -5.65
C ALA A 160 -17.31 27.87 -5.17
N ILE A 161 -16.65 26.72 -5.02
CA ILE A 161 -15.21 26.61 -4.79
C ILE A 161 -14.53 26.38 -6.14
N ILE A 162 -13.59 27.25 -6.48
CA ILE A 162 -12.70 27.06 -7.64
C ILE A 162 -11.54 26.18 -7.15
N PRO A 163 -11.35 24.96 -7.70
CA PRO A 163 -10.28 24.10 -7.24
C PRO A 163 -8.91 24.71 -7.52
N ASP A 164 -8.07 24.80 -6.50
CA ASP A 164 -6.62 24.90 -6.71
C ASP A 164 -6.11 23.49 -6.99
N CYS A 165 -5.57 23.28 -8.17
CA CYS A 165 -5.17 21.96 -8.66
C CYS A 165 -4.03 21.35 -7.86
N ARG A 166 -3.36 22.13 -7.02
CA ARG A 166 -2.25 21.67 -6.18
C ARG A 166 -2.70 21.23 -4.79
N ASP A 167 -3.75 21.87 -4.26
CA ASP A 167 -4.11 21.68 -2.86
C ASP A 167 -5.61 21.95 -2.60
N GLU A 168 -6.32 20.87 -2.21
CA GLU A 168 -7.75 20.98 -1.84
C GLU A 168 -7.97 21.86 -0.62
N LEU A 169 -7.14 21.71 0.41
CA LEU A 169 -7.23 22.48 1.63
C LEU A 169 -7.06 23.98 1.37
N HIS A 170 -6.14 24.32 0.45
CA HIS A 170 -5.95 25.71 0.01
C HIS A 170 -7.18 26.27 -0.72
N SER A 171 -7.84 25.44 -1.54
CA SER A 171 -9.09 25.83 -2.22
C SER A 171 -10.20 26.16 -1.20
N VAL A 172 -10.34 25.36 -0.14
CA VAL A 172 -11.32 25.55 0.93
C VAL A 172 -10.96 26.76 1.80
N GLU A 173 -9.68 26.94 2.13
CA GLU A 173 -9.13 28.07 2.89
C GLU A 173 -9.37 29.41 2.19
N ASN A 174 -9.32 29.45 0.86
CA ASN A 174 -9.61 30.63 0.05
C ASN A 174 -11.11 30.88 -0.14
N PHE A 175 -11.95 29.88 0.08
CA PHE A 175 -13.39 30.02 -0.03
C PHE A 175 -14.02 30.59 1.23
N PHE A 176 -13.66 30.07 2.40
CA PHE A 176 -14.14 30.55 3.69
C PHE A 176 -13.25 31.69 4.20
N LEU A 177 -13.83 32.60 4.98
CA LEU A 177 -13.07 33.63 5.65
C LEU A 177 -12.14 33.05 6.70
N GLU A 178 -12.70 32.22 7.57
CA GLU A 178 -12.04 31.41 8.58
C GLU A 178 -12.89 30.17 8.86
N ALA A 179 -12.28 29.10 9.38
CA ALA A 179 -13.03 27.90 9.75
C ALA A 179 -12.51 27.25 11.05
N CYS A 180 -13.31 26.33 11.59
CA CYS A 180 -12.86 25.31 12.52
C CYS A 180 -13.11 23.94 11.90
N ALA A 181 -12.04 23.26 11.52
CA ALA A 181 -12.04 21.88 11.02
C ALA A 181 -11.39 20.95 12.07
N ALA A 182 -11.93 20.97 13.29
CA ALA A 182 -11.36 20.24 14.42
C ALA A 182 -11.44 18.72 14.25
N GLY A 183 -10.36 18.04 14.64
CA GLY A 183 -10.18 16.60 14.55
C GLY A 183 -8.86 16.23 13.87
N ASN A 184 -8.60 14.95 13.71
CA ASN A 184 -7.39 14.48 13.02
C ASN A 184 -7.58 14.54 11.49
N TRP A 185 -6.66 15.23 10.81
CA TRP A 185 -6.65 15.32 9.34
C TRP A 185 -5.84 14.19 8.69
N SER A 186 -5.01 13.54 9.48
CA SER A 186 -4.28 12.32 9.16
C SER A 186 -4.13 11.47 10.42
N SER A 187 -4.01 10.17 10.30
CA SER A 187 -3.65 9.26 11.39
C SER A 187 -2.18 9.42 11.80
N ASP A 188 -1.31 9.84 10.88
CA ASP A 188 0.07 10.21 11.20
C ASP A 188 0.14 11.61 11.80
N GLN A 189 0.69 11.71 13.02
CA GLN A 189 0.76 12.94 13.79
C GLN A 189 1.63 14.01 13.12
N PHE A 190 2.68 13.62 12.40
CA PHE A 190 3.55 14.58 11.72
C PHE A 190 2.82 15.18 10.52
N ILE A 191 2.17 14.35 9.69
CA ILE A 191 1.37 14.79 8.54
C ILE A 191 0.23 15.69 9.01
N ASP A 192 -0.50 15.28 10.06
CA ASP A 192 -1.58 16.06 10.66
C ASP A 192 -1.12 17.47 11.07
N SER A 193 0.00 17.54 11.80
CA SER A 193 0.56 18.80 12.28
C SER A 193 1.01 19.70 11.13
N GLU A 194 1.64 19.15 10.09
CA GLU A 194 2.11 19.93 8.93
C GLU A 194 0.95 20.47 8.09
N LEU A 195 -0.10 19.68 7.87
CA LEU A 195 -1.30 20.13 7.17
C LEU A 195 -1.95 21.31 7.92
N LYS A 196 -2.13 21.19 9.23
CA LYS A 196 -2.71 22.25 10.07
C LYS A 196 -1.82 23.50 10.16
N ARG A 197 -0.50 23.30 10.21
CA ARG A 197 0.47 24.41 10.18
C ARG A 197 0.40 25.19 8.87
N LYS A 198 0.26 24.51 7.75
CA LYS A 198 0.14 25.10 6.40
C LYS A 198 -1.19 25.81 6.21
N HIS A 199 -2.29 25.25 6.74
CA HIS A 199 -3.67 25.73 6.53
C HIS A 199 -4.32 26.26 7.81
N ARG A 200 -3.66 27.20 8.49
CA ARG A 200 -4.07 27.71 9.80
C ARG A 200 -5.47 28.34 9.84
N LYS A 201 -5.93 28.97 8.75
CA LYS A 201 -7.26 29.57 8.70
C LYS A 201 -8.38 28.55 8.91
N LEU A 202 -8.16 27.28 8.59
CA LEU A 202 -9.11 26.19 8.82
C LEU A 202 -9.21 25.77 10.29
N CYS A 203 -8.32 26.28 11.16
CA CYS A 203 -8.31 26.05 12.60
C CYS A 203 -8.57 27.31 13.44
N ASN A 204 -8.68 28.51 12.85
CA ASN A 204 -8.76 29.76 13.57
C ASN A 204 -9.98 29.90 14.48
N LEU A 205 -11.10 29.28 14.14
CA LEU A 205 -12.34 29.36 14.95
C LEU A 205 -12.41 28.27 16.03
N CYS A 206 -11.49 27.33 16.09
CA CYS A 206 -11.48 26.25 17.08
C CYS A 206 -11.16 26.78 18.49
N LYS A 207 -11.54 26.05 19.56
CA LYS A 207 -11.60 26.60 20.90
C LYS A 207 -10.43 26.25 21.81
N ASN A 208 -10.00 25.04 21.85
CA ASN A 208 -9.06 24.52 22.85
C ASN A 208 -7.72 24.13 22.20
N THR A 209 -7.01 25.13 21.67
CA THR A 209 -5.74 24.82 21.01
C THR A 209 -4.58 25.47 21.75
N PRO A 210 -3.86 24.73 22.63
CA PRO A 210 -2.50 25.10 22.90
C PRO A 210 -1.74 25.01 21.59
N PHE A 211 -1.23 26.16 21.09
CA PHE A 211 -0.47 26.24 19.83
C PHE A 211 -1.26 26.20 18.50
N GLY A 212 -2.58 26.36 18.49
CA GLY A 212 -3.37 26.50 17.25
C GLY A 212 -3.62 25.22 16.46
N LEU A 213 -3.46 24.06 17.08
CA LEU A 213 -3.73 22.76 16.46
C LEU A 213 -5.13 22.29 16.87
N CYS A 214 -6.11 22.41 15.97
CA CYS A 214 -7.46 21.93 16.14
C CYS A 214 -7.51 20.39 16.04
N ASN A 215 -7.27 19.71 17.15
CA ASN A 215 -7.22 18.26 17.23
C ASN A 215 -8.55 17.64 17.68
N GLU A 216 -8.57 16.34 17.85
CA GLU A 216 -9.76 15.57 18.26
C GLU A 216 -10.29 15.94 19.66
N ASN A 217 -9.45 16.51 20.52
CA ASN A 217 -9.81 16.96 21.86
C ASN A 217 -10.39 18.39 21.87
N ASP A 218 -10.51 19.05 20.73
CA ASP A 218 -11.18 20.35 20.63
C ASP A 218 -12.68 20.22 20.93
N LEU A 219 -13.24 21.21 21.64
CA LEU A 219 -14.67 21.23 21.98
C LEU A 219 -15.57 21.21 20.73
N PHE A 220 -15.05 21.65 19.61
CA PHE A 220 -15.75 21.72 18.33
C PHE A 220 -15.44 20.55 17.39
N ALA A 221 -14.75 19.51 17.87
CA ALA A 221 -14.50 18.32 17.10
C ALA A 221 -15.77 17.47 16.92
N GLY A 222 -15.89 16.85 15.75
CA GLY A 222 -16.99 15.96 15.38
C GLY A 222 -18.30 16.68 15.00
N GLN A 223 -19.32 15.88 14.70
CA GLN A 223 -20.59 16.38 14.16
C GLN A 223 -21.38 17.27 15.13
N GLU A 224 -21.38 16.97 16.43
CA GLU A 224 -21.94 17.84 17.46
C GLU A 224 -21.08 19.07 17.71
N GLY A 225 -19.76 18.91 17.58
CA GLY A 225 -18.81 19.98 17.78
C GLY A 225 -18.98 21.12 16.78
N SER A 226 -19.27 20.82 15.51
CA SER A 226 -19.58 21.84 14.51
C SER A 226 -20.85 22.65 14.85
N ILE A 227 -21.87 21.98 15.42
CA ILE A 227 -23.09 22.69 15.91
C ILE A 227 -22.73 23.63 17.07
N LYS A 228 -21.94 23.14 18.05
CA LYS A 228 -21.50 23.97 19.21
C LYS A 228 -20.68 25.18 18.75
N CYS A 229 -19.79 25.00 17.76
CA CYS A 229 -19.02 26.09 17.16
C CYS A 229 -19.92 27.23 16.62
N MET A 230 -21.01 26.87 15.92
CA MET A 230 -21.97 27.85 15.42
C MET A 230 -22.81 28.49 16.55
N LEU A 231 -23.27 27.71 17.52
CA LEU A 231 -24.06 28.18 18.65
C LEU A 231 -23.28 29.18 19.53
N GLU A 232 -21.97 29.01 19.69
CA GLU A 232 -21.08 29.93 20.36
C GLU A 232 -20.75 31.19 19.53
N GLY A 233 -21.38 31.35 18.35
CA GLY A 233 -21.18 32.51 17.47
C GLY A 233 -19.82 32.56 16.76
N ARG A 234 -19.03 31.48 16.80
CA ARG A 234 -17.74 31.39 16.10
C ARG A 234 -17.95 31.32 14.59
N GLY A 235 -18.87 30.48 14.14
CA GLY A 235 -19.22 30.31 12.73
C GLY A 235 -20.60 30.81 12.37
N GLU A 236 -20.80 31.13 11.10
CA GLU A 236 -22.08 31.53 10.48
C GLU A 236 -22.78 30.37 9.81
N VAL A 237 -22.08 29.24 9.65
CA VAL A 237 -22.56 27.98 9.02
C VAL A 237 -21.91 26.79 9.71
N ALA A 238 -22.69 25.72 9.93
CA ALA A 238 -22.16 24.46 10.46
C ALA A 238 -22.50 23.28 9.52
N PHE A 239 -21.50 22.47 9.26
CA PHE A 239 -21.63 21.23 8.48
C PHE A 239 -21.72 20.04 9.44
N THR A 240 -22.81 19.28 9.34
CA THR A 240 -23.13 18.18 10.25
C THR A 240 -24.04 17.16 9.54
N THR A 241 -24.57 16.18 10.26
CA THR A 241 -25.65 15.33 9.74
C THR A 241 -27.00 15.80 10.27
N ILE A 242 -28.07 15.53 9.49
CA ILE A 242 -29.45 15.83 9.92
C ILE A 242 -29.75 15.05 11.19
N GLU A 243 -29.31 13.80 11.28
CA GLU A 243 -29.51 12.91 12.42
C GLU A 243 -28.89 13.48 13.69
N THR A 244 -27.63 13.93 13.63
CA THR A 244 -26.93 14.56 14.77
C THR A 244 -27.63 15.87 15.19
N ALA A 245 -28.03 16.69 14.22
CA ALA A 245 -28.76 17.92 14.54
C ALA A 245 -30.10 17.64 15.22
N LEU A 246 -30.87 16.64 14.76
CA LEU A 246 -32.12 16.24 15.38
C LEU A 246 -31.90 15.76 16.82
N ASP A 247 -30.91 14.92 17.08
CA ASP A 247 -30.58 14.45 18.44
C ASP A 247 -30.13 15.60 19.33
N TYR A 248 -29.21 16.42 18.86
CA TYR A 248 -28.69 17.57 19.60
C TYR A 248 -29.78 18.53 20.06
N PHE A 249 -30.66 18.91 19.14
CA PHE A 249 -31.74 19.86 19.40
C PHE A 249 -32.99 19.25 20.05
N SER A 250 -33.10 17.92 20.08
CA SER A 250 -34.16 17.26 20.86
C SER A 250 -34.05 17.57 22.35
N LYS A 251 -32.80 17.73 22.82
CA LYS A 251 -32.46 18.07 24.20
C LYS A 251 -32.47 19.60 24.48
N ARG A 252 -32.65 20.44 23.44
CA ARG A 252 -32.57 21.91 23.48
C ARG A 252 -33.65 22.58 22.60
N PRO A 253 -34.93 22.40 22.90
CA PRO A 253 -36.01 22.88 22.03
C PRO A 253 -36.02 24.42 21.84
N SER A 254 -35.64 25.18 22.85
CA SER A 254 -35.59 26.68 22.78
C SER A 254 -34.52 27.18 21.81
N GLU A 255 -33.37 26.50 21.71
CA GLU A 255 -32.31 26.86 20.78
C GLU A 255 -32.65 26.47 19.33
N ARG A 256 -33.39 25.35 19.15
CA ARG A 256 -33.78 24.81 17.86
C ARG A 256 -34.52 25.81 16.96
N GLU A 257 -35.35 26.69 17.57
CA GLU A 257 -36.16 27.67 16.83
C GLU A 257 -35.33 28.78 16.17
N HIS A 258 -34.08 28.94 16.57
CA HIS A 258 -33.19 29.96 16.02
C HIS A 258 -32.37 29.50 14.82
N TYR A 259 -32.44 28.25 14.45
CA TYR A 259 -31.64 27.64 13.39
C TYR A 259 -32.49 26.87 12.37
N GLU A 260 -31.98 26.76 11.17
CA GLU A 260 -32.63 26.03 10.06
C GLU A 260 -31.59 25.40 9.11
N PHE A 261 -32.01 24.43 8.33
CA PHE A 261 -31.17 23.85 7.29
C PHE A 261 -31.23 24.70 6.02
N LEU A 262 -30.07 24.92 5.40
CA LEU A 262 -29.93 25.44 4.05
C LEU A 262 -30.02 24.30 3.05
N CYS A 263 -30.95 24.37 2.11
CA CYS A 263 -31.11 23.40 1.04
C CYS A 263 -30.29 23.77 -0.20
N LEU A 264 -30.00 22.80 -1.06
CA LEU A 264 -29.24 23.05 -2.30
C LEU A 264 -29.96 23.96 -3.30
N ASP A 265 -31.30 23.91 -3.30
CA ASP A 265 -32.16 24.79 -4.13
C ASP A 265 -32.32 26.21 -3.57
N GLY A 266 -31.67 26.51 -2.45
CA GLY A 266 -31.73 27.81 -1.77
C GLY A 266 -32.92 27.97 -0.79
N SER A 267 -33.81 26.96 -0.71
CA SER A 267 -34.85 26.94 0.29
C SER A 267 -34.26 26.70 1.71
N ARG A 268 -35.05 27.00 2.74
CA ARG A 268 -34.65 26.79 4.13
C ARG A 268 -35.70 25.97 4.83
N MET A 269 -35.27 25.00 5.60
CA MET A 269 -36.16 24.08 6.29
C MET A 269 -35.85 24.01 7.78
N ALA A 270 -36.91 23.98 8.59
CA ALA A 270 -36.81 23.75 10.02
C ALA A 270 -36.09 22.39 10.32
N ILE A 271 -35.53 22.31 11.53
CA ILE A 271 -34.83 21.08 11.98
C ILE A 271 -35.88 20.02 12.29
N THR A 272 -36.26 19.26 11.28
CA THR A 272 -37.25 18.18 11.32
C THR A 272 -36.74 16.93 10.60
N PRO A 273 -37.29 15.74 10.84
CA PRO A 273 -36.90 14.52 10.11
C PRO A 273 -37.06 14.62 8.60
N GLY A 274 -37.96 15.51 8.11
CA GLY A 274 -38.20 15.78 6.69
C GLY A 274 -37.27 16.84 6.07
N ALA A 275 -36.28 17.36 6.82
CA ALA A 275 -35.36 18.39 6.33
C ALA A 275 -34.60 17.93 5.08
N CYS A 276 -34.28 18.92 4.23
CA CYS A 276 -33.54 18.70 2.99
C CYS A 276 -32.07 18.31 3.24
N PRO A 277 -31.62 17.15 2.79
CA PRO A 277 -30.19 16.81 2.84
C PRO A 277 -29.45 17.42 1.66
N TRP A 278 -28.17 17.79 1.86
CA TRP A 278 -27.23 18.03 0.77
C TRP A 278 -26.87 16.73 0.05
N ALA A 279 -26.72 15.65 0.82
CA ALA A 279 -26.54 14.31 0.29
C ALA A 279 -27.04 13.26 1.29
N LYS A 280 -27.25 12.06 0.76
CA LYS A 280 -27.56 10.86 1.54
C LYS A 280 -26.45 9.84 1.26
N LEU A 281 -25.80 9.33 2.30
CA LEU A 281 -24.88 8.20 2.14
C LEU A 281 -25.72 6.94 1.96
N PRO A 282 -25.71 6.33 0.77
CA PRO A 282 -26.47 5.11 0.53
C PRO A 282 -25.97 3.96 1.42
N THR A 283 -26.78 2.95 1.56
CA THR A 283 -26.40 1.70 2.21
C THR A 283 -25.65 0.79 1.22
N ASN A 284 -25.08 -0.29 1.73
CA ASN A 284 -24.52 -1.32 0.86
C ASN A 284 -25.60 -1.93 -0.03
N ALA A 285 -25.18 -2.45 -1.18
CA ALA A 285 -26.09 -3.10 -2.11
C ALA A 285 -25.45 -4.33 -2.77
N PHE A 286 -26.30 -5.34 -2.99
CA PHE A 286 -25.97 -6.47 -3.83
C PHE A 286 -26.01 -6.06 -5.29
N VAL A 287 -24.96 -6.42 -6.03
CA VAL A 287 -24.82 -6.12 -7.46
C VAL A 287 -24.99 -7.37 -8.31
N ILE A 288 -25.43 -7.15 -9.55
CA ILE A 288 -25.57 -8.18 -10.57
C ILE A 288 -25.08 -7.61 -11.91
N ARG A 289 -24.66 -8.47 -12.83
CA ARG A 289 -24.33 -8.06 -14.19
C ARG A 289 -25.57 -7.52 -14.93
N LYS A 290 -25.45 -6.35 -15.56
CA LYS A 290 -26.58 -5.66 -16.24
C LYS A 290 -27.41 -6.53 -17.20
N ASN A 291 -26.79 -7.52 -17.83
CA ASN A 291 -27.45 -8.37 -18.82
C ASN A 291 -28.23 -9.56 -18.21
N LEU A 292 -28.20 -9.76 -16.88
CA LEU A 292 -28.84 -10.90 -16.19
C LEU A 292 -30.23 -10.57 -15.62
N ASN A 293 -30.97 -9.67 -16.23
CA ASN A 293 -32.31 -9.26 -15.80
C ASN A 293 -33.29 -10.43 -15.54
N ARG A 294 -33.14 -11.57 -16.23
CA ARG A 294 -34.01 -12.77 -16.05
C ARG A 294 -33.87 -13.40 -14.65
N HIS A 295 -32.67 -13.34 -14.05
CA HIS A 295 -32.36 -13.92 -12.73
C HIS A 295 -32.62 -12.95 -11.59
N ARG A 296 -32.67 -11.64 -11.87
CA ARG A 296 -32.82 -10.59 -10.89
C ARG A 296 -33.96 -10.81 -9.88
N GLU A 297 -35.18 -11.09 -10.38
CA GLU A 297 -36.33 -11.34 -9.49
C GLU A 297 -36.18 -12.62 -8.66
N ALA A 298 -35.56 -13.66 -9.24
CA ALA A 298 -35.32 -14.92 -8.55
C ALA A 298 -34.29 -14.70 -7.42
N PHE A 299 -33.20 -14.03 -7.69
CA PHE A 299 -32.16 -13.70 -6.70
C PHE A 299 -32.69 -12.75 -5.62
N THR A 300 -33.48 -11.73 -6.00
CA THR A 300 -34.14 -10.84 -5.03
C THR A 300 -35.04 -11.63 -4.07
N ARG A 301 -35.91 -12.50 -4.57
CA ARG A 301 -36.78 -13.33 -3.74
C ARG A 301 -36.00 -14.26 -2.83
N LEU A 302 -34.95 -14.90 -3.36
CA LEU A 302 -34.11 -15.82 -2.62
C LEU A 302 -33.39 -15.10 -1.47
N LEU A 303 -32.60 -14.05 -1.77
CA LEU A 303 -31.86 -13.30 -0.76
C LEU A 303 -32.76 -12.67 0.30
N THR A 304 -33.92 -12.10 -0.10
CA THR A 304 -34.88 -11.55 0.86
C THR A 304 -35.50 -12.64 1.73
N SER A 305 -35.80 -13.82 1.17
CA SER A 305 -36.32 -14.96 1.94
C SER A 305 -35.30 -15.47 2.96
N LEU A 306 -34.02 -15.57 2.57
CA LEU A 306 -32.95 -15.96 3.46
C LEU A 306 -32.73 -14.91 4.55
N PHE A 307 -32.73 -13.64 4.20
CA PHE A 307 -32.65 -12.55 5.17
C PHE A 307 -33.73 -12.68 6.24
N ASN A 308 -35.01 -12.77 5.82
CA ASN A 308 -36.16 -12.88 6.72
C ASN A 308 -36.09 -14.11 7.62
N ARG A 309 -35.48 -15.21 7.13
CA ARG A 309 -35.29 -16.43 7.92
C ARG A 309 -34.27 -16.24 9.03
N PHE A 310 -33.18 -15.54 8.79
CA PHE A 310 -32.04 -15.47 9.71
C PHE A 310 -31.96 -14.16 10.51
N VAL A 311 -32.67 -13.10 10.13
CA VAL A 311 -32.63 -11.78 10.80
C VAL A 311 -33.02 -11.82 12.29
N GLN A 312 -33.87 -12.76 12.69
CA GLN A 312 -34.30 -12.91 14.10
C GLN A 312 -33.26 -13.66 14.95
N VAL A 313 -32.56 -14.61 14.35
CA VAL A 313 -31.58 -15.48 15.04
C VAL A 313 -30.19 -14.88 15.04
N ARG A 314 -29.83 -14.17 13.97
CA ARG A 314 -28.55 -13.52 13.71
C ARG A 314 -27.33 -14.35 14.12
N PRO A 315 -27.07 -15.52 13.46
CA PRO A 315 -25.83 -16.26 13.67
C PRO A 315 -24.61 -15.34 13.36
N LYS A 316 -23.45 -15.63 13.93
CA LYS A 316 -22.24 -14.79 13.77
C LYS A 316 -21.88 -14.50 12.30
N TRP A 317 -22.02 -15.49 11.42
CA TRP A 317 -21.74 -15.34 9.98
C TRP A 317 -22.73 -14.39 9.27
N PHE A 318 -23.93 -14.17 9.83
CA PHE A 318 -24.96 -13.35 9.17
C PHE A 318 -24.53 -11.88 9.07
N ASP A 319 -24.00 -11.32 10.15
CA ASP A 319 -23.60 -9.91 10.22
C ASP A 319 -22.19 -9.65 9.63
N ARG A 320 -21.45 -10.69 9.26
CA ARG A 320 -20.13 -10.58 8.62
C ARG A 320 -20.15 -10.98 7.15
N GLY A 321 -20.72 -12.14 6.83
CA GLY A 321 -20.68 -12.73 5.50
C GLY A 321 -21.89 -12.43 4.60
N PHE A 322 -23.03 -11.99 5.17
CA PHE A 322 -24.23 -11.77 4.38
C PHE A 322 -24.67 -10.30 4.32
N VAL A 323 -24.75 -9.61 5.46
CA VAL A 323 -25.09 -8.18 5.53
C VAL A 323 -23.91 -7.36 6.07
N SER A 324 -23.94 -6.04 5.85
CA SER A 324 -22.83 -5.16 6.23
C SER A 324 -22.83 -4.72 7.70
N SER A 325 -23.92 -4.96 8.44
CA SER A 325 -24.06 -4.43 9.81
C SER A 325 -25.21 -5.12 10.55
N PRO A 326 -25.09 -5.30 11.88
CA PRO A 326 -26.19 -5.76 12.72
C PRO A 326 -27.40 -4.81 12.75
N ASN A 327 -27.26 -3.58 12.28
CA ASN A 327 -28.36 -2.61 12.21
C ASN A 327 -29.24 -2.74 10.94
N VAL A 328 -28.91 -3.64 10.02
CA VAL A 328 -29.75 -3.92 8.85
C VAL A 328 -31.05 -4.61 9.28
N THR A 329 -32.17 -4.01 8.96
CA THR A 329 -33.52 -4.48 9.37
C THR A 329 -34.27 -5.17 8.25
N GLN A 330 -33.95 -4.87 7.00
CA GLN A 330 -34.62 -5.41 5.81
C GLN A 330 -33.75 -5.31 4.58
N LEU A 331 -34.00 -6.16 3.57
CA LEU A 331 -33.47 -6.01 2.22
C LEU A 331 -34.58 -5.47 1.31
N MET A 332 -34.23 -4.41 0.55
CA MET A 332 -35.20 -3.75 -0.34
C MET A 332 -34.79 -3.87 -1.81
N SER A 333 -35.72 -4.30 -2.65
CA SER A 333 -35.49 -4.35 -4.09
C SER A 333 -35.45 -2.97 -4.71
N LEU A 334 -34.42 -2.72 -5.53
CA LEU A 334 -34.28 -1.48 -6.28
C LEU A 334 -35.14 -1.55 -7.56
N THR A 335 -35.89 -0.47 -7.85
CA THR A 335 -36.65 -0.33 -9.09
C THR A 335 -35.77 -0.01 -10.30
N ASN A 336 -36.27 -0.24 -11.52
CA ASN A 336 -35.50 -0.07 -12.77
C ASN A 336 -34.85 1.32 -12.95
N ARG A 337 -35.34 2.38 -12.30
CA ARG A 337 -34.68 3.71 -12.33
C ARG A 337 -33.54 3.86 -11.33
N ALA A 338 -33.61 3.16 -10.19
CA ALA A 338 -32.59 3.22 -9.14
C ALA A 338 -31.48 2.17 -9.32
N THR A 339 -31.53 1.35 -10.37
CA THR A 339 -30.58 0.26 -10.61
C THR A 339 -29.28 0.71 -11.30
N GLN A 340 -29.25 1.88 -11.90
CA GLN A 340 -28.01 2.44 -12.41
C GLN A 340 -27.16 2.93 -11.23
N SER A 341 -25.90 2.50 -11.17
CA SER A 341 -24.98 2.90 -10.09
C SER A 341 -24.89 4.41 -9.95
N ASP A 342 -24.85 5.16 -11.07
CA ASP A 342 -24.80 6.62 -11.05
C ASP A 342 -26.06 7.25 -10.43
N VAL A 343 -27.23 6.68 -10.63
CA VAL A 343 -28.48 7.17 -10.01
C VAL A 343 -28.51 6.84 -8.52
N TYR A 344 -28.09 5.63 -8.14
CA TYR A 344 -28.00 5.21 -6.74
C TYR A 344 -26.99 6.04 -5.96
N LEU A 345 -25.85 6.37 -6.59
CA LEU A 345 -24.75 7.16 -6.01
C LEU A 345 -24.85 8.66 -6.28
N SER A 346 -25.93 9.17 -6.91
CA SER A 346 -26.01 10.55 -7.43
C SER A 346 -25.59 11.63 -6.44
N PHE A 347 -25.88 11.43 -5.16
CA PHE A 347 -25.49 12.36 -4.10
C PHE A 347 -24.04 12.21 -3.63
N LEU A 348 -23.40 11.05 -3.90
CA LEU A 348 -22.03 10.77 -3.49
C LEU A 348 -21.02 11.07 -4.61
N LEU A 349 -21.45 11.06 -5.88
CA LEU A 349 -20.57 11.33 -7.03
C LEU A 349 -19.74 12.63 -6.89
N PRO A 350 -20.32 13.77 -6.45
CA PRO A 350 -19.51 14.99 -6.26
C PRO A 350 -18.40 14.80 -5.23
N ALA A 351 -18.62 13.99 -4.18
CA ALA A 351 -17.61 13.72 -3.18
C ALA A 351 -16.49 12.81 -3.71
N ILE A 352 -16.83 11.81 -4.54
CA ILE A 352 -15.84 10.93 -5.17
C ILE A 352 -15.05 11.67 -6.26
N GLU A 353 -15.73 12.45 -7.10
CA GLU A 353 -15.16 13.10 -8.28
C GLU A 353 -14.67 14.55 -8.03
N ARG A 354 -14.65 15.00 -6.77
CA ARG A 354 -14.45 16.41 -6.37
C ARG A 354 -13.23 17.13 -6.95
N HIS A 355 -12.24 16.41 -7.45
CA HIS A 355 -11.00 16.99 -8.00
C HIS A 355 -10.90 16.99 -9.53
N LEU A 356 -11.95 16.59 -10.27
CA LEU A 356 -11.77 16.19 -11.66
C LEU A 356 -12.00 17.29 -12.71
N GLN A 357 -12.69 18.36 -12.37
CA GLN A 357 -13.03 19.38 -13.37
C GLN A 357 -11.96 20.48 -13.43
N GLY A 358 -11.20 20.47 -14.52
CA GLY A 358 -10.34 21.60 -14.90
C GLY A 358 -8.91 21.59 -14.38
N CYS A 359 -8.51 20.58 -13.62
CA CYS A 359 -7.15 20.52 -13.06
C CYS A 359 -6.24 19.55 -13.83
N PRO A 360 -5.01 19.98 -14.23
CA PRO A 360 -3.96 19.05 -14.58
C PRO A 360 -3.74 18.14 -13.37
N SER A 361 -3.77 16.83 -13.63
CA SER A 361 -3.72 15.84 -12.56
C SER A 361 -2.42 15.96 -11.77
N ASN A 362 -2.50 16.35 -10.50
CA ASN A 362 -1.41 16.12 -9.58
C ASN A 362 -1.37 14.62 -9.28
N ASN A 363 -0.32 13.94 -9.74
CA ASN A 363 -0.20 12.50 -9.64
C ASN A 363 1.09 12.15 -8.89
N VAL A 364 1.06 11.09 -8.12
CA VAL A 364 2.24 10.40 -7.62
C VAL A 364 2.46 9.15 -8.46
N THR A 365 3.61 9.06 -9.10
CA THR A 365 3.94 7.99 -10.03
C THR A 365 4.81 6.94 -9.35
N PHE A 366 4.28 5.71 -9.21
CA PHE A 366 5.08 4.55 -8.84
C PHE A 366 5.84 4.01 -10.04
N CYS A 367 7.15 3.84 -9.90
CA CYS A 367 7.98 3.08 -10.82
C CYS A 367 8.03 1.61 -10.37
N LEU A 368 7.65 0.71 -11.26
CA LEU A 368 7.52 -0.72 -11.04
C LEU A 368 8.61 -1.45 -11.81
N SER A 369 9.34 -2.34 -11.17
CA SER A 369 10.47 -3.07 -11.79
C SER A 369 10.23 -4.57 -11.94
N LYS A 370 9.29 -5.14 -11.16
CA LYS A 370 8.99 -6.58 -11.19
C LYS A 370 7.84 -6.87 -12.17
N GLN A 371 7.92 -8.02 -12.85
CA GLN A 371 6.82 -8.49 -13.69
C GLN A 371 5.56 -8.80 -12.87
N GLY A 372 4.40 -8.30 -13.30
CA GLY A 372 3.11 -8.53 -12.64
C GLY A 372 2.69 -7.40 -11.70
N GLU A 373 3.55 -6.43 -11.38
CA GLU A 373 3.19 -5.29 -10.54
C GLU A 373 2.24 -4.31 -11.23
N LEU A 374 2.39 -4.13 -12.55
CA LEU A 374 1.57 -3.16 -13.29
C LEU A 374 0.07 -3.42 -13.18
N PRO A 375 -0.46 -4.64 -13.34
CA PRO A 375 -1.89 -4.91 -13.14
C PRO A 375 -2.37 -4.58 -11.72
N LYS A 376 -1.60 -4.95 -10.68
CA LYS A 376 -1.93 -4.64 -9.28
C LYS A 376 -1.95 -3.13 -9.04
N CYS A 377 -0.94 -2.41 -9.53
CA CYS A 377 -0.88 -0.95 -9.43
C CYS A 377 -2.06 -0.27 -10.14
N GLN A 378 -2.46 -0.76 -11.32
CA GLN A 378 -3.61 -0.20 -12.05
C GLN A 378 -4.94 -0.45 -11.33
N GLN A 379 -5.10 -1.58 -10.65
CA GLN A 379 -6.25 -1.81 -9.78
C GLN A 379 -6.22 -0.87 -8.58
N LEU A 380 -5.06 -0.78 -7.90
CA LEU A 380 -4.86 0.17 -6.79
C LEU A 380 -5.18 1.61 -7.20
N GLN A 381 -4.71 2.06 -8.36
CA GLN A 381 -5.00 3.39 -8.89
C GLN A 381 -6.51 3.68 -8.96
N ARG A 382 -7.29 2.71 -9.41
CA ARG A 382 -8.75 2.85 -9.60
C ARG A 382 -9.49 2.86 -8.26
N ILE A 383 -9.19 1.90 -7.39
CA ILE A 383 -9.87 1.78 -6.10
C ILE A 383 -9.49 2.92 -5.15
N ALA A 384 -8.21 3.26 -5.07
CA ALA A 384 -7.74 4.39 -4.28
C ALA A 384 -8.42 5.70 -4.68
N PHE A 385 -8.63 5.91 -5.99
CA PHE A 385 -9.39 7.06 -6.49
C PHE A 385 -10.84 7.07 -5.99
N ALA A 386 -11.54 5.94 -6.07
CA ALA A 386 -12.95 5.82 -5.64
C ALA A 386 -13.11 6.05 -4.13
N HIS A 387 -12.15 5.58 -3.33
CA HIS A 387 -12.10 5.75 -1.89
C HIS A 387 -11.59 7.13 -1.44
N GLY A 388 -11.25 7.99 -2.40
CA GLY A 388 -10.88 9.38 -2.11
C GLY A 388 -9.43 9.61 -1.74
N VAL A 389 -8.53 8.63 -1.96
CA VAL A 389 -7.08 8.80 -1.78
C VAL A 389 -6.54 9.82 -2.78
N ARG A 390 -5.78 10.78 -2.28
CA ARG A 390 -5.21 11.88 -3.06
C ARG A 390 -3.77 12.19 -2.61
N PRO A 391 -2.89 12.63 -3.52
CA PRO A 391 -3.06 12.78 -4.97
C PRO A 391 -3.27 11.44 -5.69
N LYS A 392 -3.61 11.52 -6.99
CA LYS A 392 -3.88 10.31 -7.80
C LYS A 392 -2.61 9.50 -8.01
N ILE A 393 -2.75 8.18 -7.97
CA ILE A 393 -1.68 7.24 -8.30
C ILE A 393 -1.52 7.13 -9.82
N ARG A 394 -0.29 7.05 -10.29
CA ARG A 394 0.08 6.61 -11.65
C ARG A 394 1.06 5.46 -11.55
N CYS A 395 0.98 4.57 -12.52
CA CYS A 395 1.83 3.37 -12.60
C CYS A 395 2.71 3.46 -13.84
N TYR A 396 4.00 3.28 -13.67
CA TYR A 396 4.98 3.20 -14.75
C TYR A 396 5.78 1.91 -14.62
N GLN A 397 5.70 1.04 -15.63
CA GLN A 397 6.50 -0.19 -15.67
C GLN A 397 7.84 0.09 -16.33
N ALA A 398 8.91 -0.13 -15.61
CA ALA A 398 10.27 -0.11 -16.11
C ALA A 398 10.76 -1.53 -16.44
N ASP A 399 11.83 -1.62 -17.20
CA ASP A 399 12.52 -2.85 -17.56
C ASP A 399 13.45 -3.39 -16.46
N SER A 400 13.87 -2.49 -15.55
CA SER A 400 14.79 -2.82 -14.46
C SER A 400 14.68 -1.83 -13.30
N GLU A 401 15.17 -2.26 -12.14
CA GLU A 401 15.32 -1.42 -10.94
C GLU A 401 16.23 -0.21 -11.20
N ALA A 402 17.33 -0.41 -11.92
CA ALA A 402 18.25 0.67 -12.30
C ALA A 402 17.57 1.75 -13.15
N THR A 403 16.63 1.35 -14.02
CA THR A 403 15.82 2.29 -14.80
C THR A 403 14.87 3.09 -13.88
N CYS A 404 14.25 2.45 -12.87
CA CYS A 404 13.44 3.15 -11.88
C CYS A 404 14.27 4.19 -11.10
N ILE A 405 15.45 3.82 -10.60
CA ILE A 405 16.37 4.73 -9.90
C ILE A 405 16.71 5.96 -10.77
N ARG A 406 17.02 5.74 -12.04
CA ARG A 406 17.28 6.82 -12.99
C ARG A 406 16.06 7.73 -13.20
N LEU A 407 14.86 7.15 -13.36
CA LEU A 407 13.61 7.89 -13.56
C LEU A 407 13.23 8.72 -12.33
N LEU A 408 13.48 8.23 -11.11
CA LEU A 408 13.29 9.00 -9.88
C LEU A 408 14.21 10.22 -9.86
N ASN A 409 15.50 10.05 -10.17
CA ASN A 409 16.47 11.15 -10.20
C ASN A 409 16.19 12.15 -11.33
N GLU A 410 15.63 11.70 -12.45
CA GLU A 410 15.15 12.55 -13.54
C GLU A 410 13.78 13.20 -13.25
N ARG A 411 13.13 12.91 -12.09
CA ARG A 411 11.80 13.38 -11.69
C ARG A 411 10.68 12.98 -12.70
N LYS A 412 10.86 11.85 -13.35
CA LYS A 412 9.85 11.24 -14.25
C LYS A 412 8.98 10.22 -13.54
N ALA A 413 9.44 9.72 -12.41
CA ALA A 413 8.69 8.94 -11.44
C ALA A 413 8.94 9.53 -10.04
N ASP A 414 8.06 9.23 -9.09
CA ASP A 414 8.10 9.81 -7.75
C ASP A 414 8.50 8.79 -6.68
N LEU A 415 8.02 7.56 -6.78
CA LEU A 415 8.19 6.52 -5.79
C LEU A 415 8.61 5.19 -6.44
N MET A 416 9.38 4.41 -5.70
CA MET A 416 9.58 2.98 -5.95
C MET A 416 9.67 2.21 -4.64
N ILE A 417 9.32 0.93 -4.68
CA ILE A 417 9.40 0.03 -3.54
C ILE A 417 10.60 -0.88 -3.76
N MET A 418 11.44 -1.03 -2.74
CA MET A 418 12.67 -1.80 -2.84
C MET A 418 13.04 -2.49 -1.53
N GLU A 419 13.82 -3.55 -1.64
CA GLU A 419 14.33 -4.27 -0.48
C GLU A 419 15.39 -3.46 0.28
N PRO A 420 15.60 -3.70 1.57
CA PRO A 420 16.45 -2.88 2.42
C PRO A 420 17.92 -2.80 1.97
N ASP A 421 18.49 -3.89 1.44
CA ASP A 421 19.86 -3.93 0.92
C ASP A 421 19.99 -3.10 -0.37
N ARG A 422 18.97 -3.17 -1.23
CA ARG A 422 18.91 -2.36 -2.45
C ARG A 422 18.76 -0.89 -2.12
N PHE A 423 17.89 -0.58 -1.14
CA PHE A 423 17.76 0.79 -0.65
C PHE A 423 19.06 1.34 -0.09
N TYR A 424 19.82 0.56 0.69
CA TYR A 424 21.11 0.99 1.21
C TYR A 424 22.07 1.43 0.09
N LEU A 425 22.19 0.60 -0.96
CA LEU A 425 23.05 0.92 -2.11
C LEU A 425 22.51 2.13 -2.90
N ALA A 426 21.20 2.20 -3.10
CA ALA A 426 20.55 3.29 -3.81
C ALA A 426 20.65 4.62 -3.05
N SER A 427 20.52 4.60 -1.74
CA SER A 427 20.72 5.78 -0.89
C SER A 427 22.17 6.26 -0.94
N LYS A 428 23.11 5.34 -0.80
CA LYS A 428 24.55 5.67 -0.73
C LYS A 428 25.13 6.14 -2.05
N TYR A 429 24.73 5.53 -3.18
CA TYR A 429 25.39 5.74 -4.48
C TYR A 429 24.51 6.43 -5.52
N HIS A 430 23.19 6.49 -5.31
CA HIS A 430 22.23 6.98 -6.29
C HIS A 430 21.30 8.07 -5.76
N SER A 431 21.61 8.65 -4.61
CA SER A 431 20.87 9.78 -4.04
C SER A 431 19.36 9.49 -3.86
N LEU A 432 19.01 8.30 -3.43
CA LEU A 432 17.64 7.99 -2.99
C LEU A 432 17.50 8.18 -1.49
N ASP A 433 16.27 8.47 -1.07
CA ASP A 433 15.88 8.67 0.31
C ASP A 433 14.57 7.93 0.60
N ALA A 434 14.36 7.50 1.85
CA ALA A 434 13.15 6.78 2.25
C ALA A 434 12.00 7.76 2.53
N VAL A 435 10.81 7.40 2.04
CA VAL A 435 9.55 8.10 2.37
C VAL A 435 8.78 7.32 3.41
N ALA A 436 8.75 6.00 3.27
CA ALA A 436 8.06 5.10 4.20
C ALA A 436 8.73 3.73 4.24
N ILE A 437 8.41 2.96 5.28
CA ILE A 437 8.76 1.54 5.41
C ILE A 437 7.50 0.75 5.73
N GLU A 438 7.44 -0.47 5.24
CA GLU A 438 6.40 -1.43 5.57
C GLU A 438 6.57 -1.93 6.99
N GLU A 439 5.48 -2.00 7.75
CA GLU A 439 5.44 -2.59 9.09
C GLU A 439 4.62 -3.88 9.11
N THR A 440 5.06 -4.84 9.91
CA THR A 440 4.38 -6.12 10.10
C THR A 440 4.44 -6.53 11.57
N ASN A 441 3.45 -7.30 12.02
CA ASN A 441 3.50 -7.95 13.34
C ASN A 441 4.42 -9.17 13.35
N ASP A 442 4.75 -9.71 12.17
CA ASP A 442 5.53 -10.93 11.99
C ASP A 442 6.89 -10.59 11.35
N PRO A 443 7.87 -10.12 12.13
CA PRO A 443 9.18 -9.79 11.60
C PRO A 443 9.90 -11.06 11.13
N ILE A 444 10.67 -10.95 10.06
CA ILE A 444 11.49 -12.03 9.55
C ILE A 444 12.88 -11.98 10.20
N TYR A 445 13.37 -13.15 10.65
CA TYR A 445 14.70 -13.28 11.23
C TYR A 445 15.57 -14.21 10.39
N SER A 446 16.81 -13.79 10.14
CA SER A 446 17.84 -14.64 9.55
C SER A 446 18.39 -15.57 10.60
N VAL A 447 18.45 -16.86 10.37
CA VAL A 447 18.94 -17.88 11.31
C VAL A 447 19.98 -18.79 10.66
N ALA A 448 20.92 -19.25 11.49
CA ALA A 448 21.87 -20.30 11.14
C ALA A 448 21.41 -21.61 11.78
N VAL A 449 21.09 -22.60 10.96
CA VAL A 449 20.47 -23.87 11.37
C VAL A 449 21.44 -25.02 11.23
N VAL A 450 21.56 -25.85 12.25
CA VAL A 450 22.32 -27.09 12.25
C VAL A 450 21.45 -28.25 12.69
N ARG A 451 21.87 -29.47 12.40
CA ARG A 451 21.22 -30.67 12.92
C ARG A 451 21.38 -30.73 14.45
N SER A 452 20.37 -31.25 15.18
CA SER A 452 20.39 -31.36 16.64
C SER A 452 21.53 -32.26 17.17
N ASN A 453 22.01 -33.22 16.38
CA ASN A 453 23.15 -34.08 16.68
C ASN A 453 24.50 -33.54 16.20
N SER A 454 24.56 -32.30 15.72
CA SER A 454 25.80 -31.66 15.25
C SER A 454 26.69 -31.24 16.41
N ASP A 455 28.01 -31.38 16.23
CA ASP A 455 29.03 -30.92 17.19
C ASP A 455 29.27 -29.39 17.12
N LEU A 456 28.64 -28.69 16.14
CA LEU A 456 28.78 -27.28 15.95
C LEU A 456 28.02 -26.52 17.05
N THR A 457 28.71 -25.68 17.80
CA THR A 457 28.13 -24.96 18.93
C THR A 457 28.10 -23.45 18.73
N MET A 458 28.98 -22.92 17.86
CA MET A 458 29.06 -21.47 17.58
C MET A 458 29.36 -21.20 16.13
N LEU A 459 29.13 -19.97 15.68
CA LEU A 459 29.33 -19.58 14.28
C LEU A 459 30.81 -19.63 13.84
N SER A 460 31.75 -19.48 14.75
CA SER A 460 33.19 -19.66 14.45
C SER A 460 33.60 -21.11 14.10
N ASP A 461 32.81 -22.10 14.55
CA ASP A 461 33.02 -23.52 14.27
C ASP A 461 32.73 -23.88 12.80
N LEU A 462 32.09 -22.95 12.07
CA LEU A 462 31.71 -23.12 10.67
C LEU A 462 32.88 -23.05 9.69
N ARG A 463 34.09 -22.64 10.14
CA ARG A 463 35.28 -22.60 9.28
C ARG A 463 35.61 -23.97 8.72
N GLY A 464 35.70 -24.07 7.37
CA GLY A 464 35.95 -25.32 6.65
C GLY A 464 34.75 -26.25 6.57
N LYS A 465 33.59 -25.91 7.14
CA LYS A 465 32.35 -26.70 7.05
C LYS A 465 31.60 -26.38 5.75
N ARG A 466 30.62 -27.22 5.42
CA ARG A 466 29.78 -27.06 4.22
C ARG A 466 28.54 -26.24 4.55
N SER A 467 28.17 -25.29 3.67
CA SER A 467 27.01 -24.41 3.89
C SER A 467 25.96 -24.52 2.81
N CYS A 468 24.71 -24.36 3.21
CA CYS A 468 23.53 -24.32 2.35
C CYS A 468 22.87 -22.93 2.42
N HIS A 469 22.60 -22.33 1.26
CA HIS A 469 22.01 -21.01 1.13
C HIS A 469 20.80 -21.05 0.21
N THR A 470 19.81 -20.18 0.45
CA THR A 470 18.59 -20.12 -0.38
C THR A 470 18.84 -19.56 -1.78
N GLY A 471 19.91 -18.76 -1.94
CA GLY A 471 20.35 -18.17 -3.20
C GLY A 471 21.36 -17.05 -3.01
N PHE A 472 22.09 -16.76 -4.07
CA PHE A 472 23.12 -15.72 -4.10
C PHE A 472 22.48 -14.33 -3.96
N GLY A 473 22.91 -13.54 -2.98
CA GLY A 473 22.40 -12.20 -2.72
C GLY A 473 21.11 -12.16 -1.88
N HIS A 474 20.52 -13.29 -1.52
CA HIS A 474 19.32 -13.30 -0.67
C HIS A 474 19.61 -12.79 0.75
N LEU A 475 18.74 -11.94 1.31
CA LEU A 475 19.00 -11.25 2.56
C LEU A 475 19.23 -12.21 3.73
N ALA A 476 18.31 -13.12 4.00
CA ALA A 476 18.36 -14.02 5.14
C ALA A 476 19.50 -15.01 5.10
N SER A 477 19.82 -15.51 3.91
CA SER A 477 20.74 -16.64 3.75
C SER A 477 22.13 -16.27 3.24
N TRP A 478 22.28 -15.10 2.64
CA TRP A 478 23.55 -14.66 2.05
C TRP A 478 24.04 -13.36 2.67
N THR A 479 23.29 -12.25 2.50
CA THR A 479 23.77 -10.90 2.86
C THR A 479 24.01 -10.77 4.37
N ILE A 480 23.05 -11.25 5.21
CA ILE A 480 23.19 -11.17 6.67
C ILE A 480 24.27 -12.11 7.19
N PRO A 481 24.30 -13.39 6.85
CA PRO A 481 25.36 -14.28 7.33
C PRO A 481 26.77 -13.79 7.00
N ILE A 482 27.00 -13.32 5.78
CA ILE A 482 28.31 -12.78 5.37
C ILE A 482 28.64 -11.51 6.17
N GLY A 483 27.69 -10.57 6.24
CA GLY A 483 27.86 -9.34 6.98
C GLY A 483 28.13 -9.58 8.47
N TYR A 484 27.49 -10.61 9.05
CA TYR A 484 27.75 -11.03 10.42
C TYR A 484 29.19 -11.57 10.60
N LEU A 485 29.61 -12.51 9.74
CA LEU A 485 30.94 -13.11 9.79
C LEU A 485 32.06 -12.05 9.66
N LEU A 486 31.82 -11.02 8.85
CA LEU A 486 32.75 -9.88 8.67
C LEU A 486 32.73 -8.94 9.88
N LYS A 487 31.55 -8.54 10.35
CA LYS A 487 31.35 -7.58 11.44
C LYS A 487 31.99 -8.07 12.74
N ASP A 488 31.77 -9.34 13.09
CA ASP A 488 32.28 -9.94 14.32
C ASP A 488 33.71 -10.47 14.13
N GLN A 489 34.41 -10.11 13.04
CA GLN A 489 35.75 -10.48 12.71
C GLN A 489 36.04 -12.01 12.73
N ILE A 490 34.99 -12.81 12.53
CA ILE A 490 35.12 -14.28 12.40
C ILE A 490 35.85 -14.61 11.10
N VAL A 491 35.69 -13.76 10.09
CA VAL A 491 36.42 -13.81 8.81
C VAL A 491 37.11 -12.50 8.56
N GLU A 492 38.42 -12.54 8.35
CA GLU A 492 39.15 -11.36 7.87
C GLU A 492 38.92 -11.22 6.36
N PRO A 493 38.63 -10.02 5.87
CA PRO A 493 38.43 -9.81 4.44
C PRO A 493 39.75 -9.93 3.70
N SER A 494 39.99 -11.08 3.11
CA SER A 494 41.20 -11.38 2.28
C SER A 494 41.14 -10.68 0.92
N SER A 495 39.94 -10.30 0.46
CA SER A 495 39.70 -9.63 -0.81
C SER A 495 38.47 -8.72 -0.78
N CYS A 496 38.40 -7.82 -1.76
CA CYS A 496 37.25 -6.92 -1.94
C CYS A 496 36.01 -7.57 -2.55
N ARG A 497 35.97 -8.90 -2.69
CA ARG A 497 34.87 -9.61 -3.34
C ARG A 497 34.13 -10.49 -2.34
N ARG A 498 32.84 -10.24 -2.12
CA ARG A 498 31.99 -11.02 -1.19
C ARG A 498 32.08 -12.52 -1.40
N ALA A 499 32.09 -12.95 -2.65
CA ALA A 499 32.18 -14.36 -2.99
C ALA A 499 33.50 -14.99 -2.52
N GLU A 500 34.63 -14.30 -2.63
CA GLU A 500 35.95 -14.80 -2.22
C GLU A 500 36.04 -15.00 -0.70
N VAL A 501 35.44 -14.11 0.10
CA VAL A 501 35.39 -14.23 1.57
C VAL A 501 34.73 -15.56 1.99
N ILE A 502 33.61 -15.91 1.36
CA ILE A 502 32.86 -17.14 1.66
C ILE A 502 33.59 -18.38 1.13
N VAL A 503 34.18 -18.28 -0.05
CA VAL A 503 34.99 -19.36 -0.66
C VAL A 503 36.15 -19.78 0.23
N ASP A 504 36.78 -18.85 0.91
CA ASP A 504 37.93 -19.12 1.78
C ASP A 504 37.51 -19.60 3.18
N TYR A 505 36.29 -19.24 3.61
CA TYR A 505 35.79 -19.56 4.93
C TYR A 505 35.13 -20.97 4.97
N PHE A 506 34.24 -21.28 4.06
CA PHE A 506 33.57 -22.58 3.99
C PHE A 506 34.38 -23.58 3.16
N GLY A 507 34.31 -24.85 3.54
CA GLY A 507 34.95 -25.96 2.79
C GLY A 507 34.25 -26.27 1.45
N GLY A 508 32.99 -25.88 1.32
CA GLY A 508 32.16 -25.95 0.12
C GLY A 508 30.76 -25.46 0.41
N SER A 509 30.04 -25.05 -0.61
CA SER A 509 28.70 -24.47 -0.41
C SER A 509 27.73 -24.87 -1.52
N CYS A 510 26.43 -24.83 -1.24
CA CYS A 510 25.42 -24.67 -2.28
C CYS A 510 24.80 -23.28 -2.18
N VAL A 511 25.07 -22.46 -3.19
CA VAL A 511 24.57 -21.08 -3.32
C VAL A 511 23.91 -20.93 -4.69
N PRO A 512 22.65 -21.32 -4.86
CA PRO A 512 21.96 -21.22 -6.13
C PRO A 512 22.04 -19.82 -6.74
N GLY A 513 22.36 -19.72 -8.02
CA GLY A 513 22.59 -18.45 -8.72
C GLY A 513 24.03 -17.95 -8.71
N ALA A 514 24.96 -18.58 -8.00
CA ALA A 514 26.38 -18.22 -8.03
C ALA A 514 27.03 -18.40 -9.41
N ALA A 515 26.49 -19.30 -10.24
CA ALA A 515 26.93 -19.53 -11.62
C ALA A 515 26.31 -18.54 -12.64
N ASP A 516 25.31 -17.74 -12.26
CA ASP A 516 24.65 -16.81 -13.17
C ASP A 516 25.52 -15.57 -13.41
N ALA A 517 25.98 -15.39 -14.63
CA ALA A 517 26.82 -14.25 -15.02
C ALA A 517 26.16 -12.88 -14.84
N ARG A 518 24.82 -12.80 -14.73
CA ARG A 518 24.08 -11.58 -14.46
C ARG A 518 24.21 -11.15 -12.98
N ILE A 519 24.41 -12.12 -12.08
CA ILE A 519 24.49 -11.93 -10.63
C ILE A 519 25.94 -11.98 -10.17
N ASN A 520 26.73 -12.88 -10.71
CA ASN A 520 28.17 -13.05 -10.44
C ASN A 520 28.97 -12.92 -11.77
N PRO A 521 29.13 -11.69 -12.31
CA PRO A 521 29.66 -11.47 -13.67
C PRO A 521 31.09 -11.98 -13.87
N ASN A 522 31.88 -12.07 -12.80
CA ASN A 522 33.25 -12.54 -12.86
C ASN A 522 33.41 -14.05 -12.61
N GLY A 523 32.31 -14.75 -12.35
CA GLY A 523 32.34 -16.16 -11.99
C GLY A 523 33.16 -16.48 -10.73
N THR A 524 33.29 -15.51 -9.81
CA THR A 524 34.15 -15.63 -8.65
C THR A 524 33.68 -16.74 -7.72
N GLY A 525 34.57 -17.71 -7.46
CA GLY A 525 34.35 -18.78 -6.51
C GLY A 525 33.28 -19.81 -6.89
N VAL A 526 32.74 -19.79 -8.11
CA VAL A 526 31.62 -20.64 -8.57
C VAL A 526 31.88 -22.11 -8.25
N GLU A 527 33.08 -22.61 -8.48
CA GLU A 527 33.43 -23.99 -8.23
C GLU A 527 33.17 -24.44 -6.79
N LYS A 528 33.58 -23.65 -5.80
CA LYS A 528 33.31 -23.93 -4.37
C LYS A 528 31.89 -23.56 -3.94
N LEU A 529 31.33 -22.45 -4.44
CA LEU A 529 29.99 -22.00 -4.08
C LEU A 529 28.88 -22.93 -4.60
N CYS A 530 29.15 -23.66 -5.68
CA CYS A 530 28.22 -24.63 -6.27
C CYS A 530 28.55 -26.09 -5.93
N SER A 531 29.63 -26.36 -5.17
CA SER A 531 30.16 -27.72 -4.93
C SER A 531 29.17 -28.66 -4.20
N GLN A 532 28.21 -28.11 -3.45
CA GLN A 532 27.22 -28.91 -2.72
C GLN A 532 25.83 -28.90 -3.38
N CYS A 533 25.63 -28.13 -4.45
CA CYS A 533 24.39 -28.14 -5.26
C CYS A 533 24.28 -29.41 -6.07
N ILE A 534 23.05 -29.86 -6.40
CA ILE A 534 22.81 -31.15 -7.03
C ILE A 534 22.06 -31.10 -8.37
N GLY A 535 21.44 -29.95 -8.68
CA GLY A 535 20.60 -29.78 -9.85
C GLY A 535 19.27 -30.56 -9.77
N ASP A 536 18.72 -30.86 -10.93
CA ASP A 536 17.49 -31.65 -11.09
C ASP A 536 17.75 -33.17 -10.93
N GLU A 537 16.77 -34.01 -11.27
CA GLU A 537 16.88 -35.47 -11.17
C GLU A 537 17.94 -36.06 -12.09
N LEU A 538 18.33 -35.36 -13.16
CA LEU A 538 19.37 -35.75 -14.09
C LEU A 538 20.74 -35.16 -13.72
N GLY A 539 20.80 -34.29 -12.69
CA GLY A 539 22.00 -33.55 -12.31
C GLY A 539 22.28 -32.35 -13.20
N GLU A 540 21.33 -32.00 -14.09
CA GLU A 540 21.40 -30.79 -14.88
C GLU A 540 20.93 -29.57 -14.04
N HIS A 541 21.20 -28.36 -14.50
CA HIS A 541 20.82 -27.12 -13.80
C HIS A 541 21.41 -26.95 -12.39
N SER A 542 22.51 -27.63 -12.08
CA SER A 542 23.18 -27.51 -10.79
C SER A 542 23.58 -26.07 -10.54
N CYS A 543 23.22 -25.53 -9.37
CA CYS A 543 23.49 -24.18 -8.93
C CYS A 543 22.73 -23.07 -9.68
N ASP A 544 21.73 -23.41 -10.49
CA ASP A 544 20.87 -22.42 -11.14
C ASP A 544 19.94 -21.75 -10.12
N LEU A 545 19.55 -20.50 -10.40
CA LEU A 545 18.54 -19.80 -9.60
C LEU A 545 17.10 -20.08 -10.07
N ASN A 546 16.88 -21.17 -10.80
CA ASN A 546 15.57 -21.62 -11.27
C ASN A 546 15.12 -22.91 -10.56
N PHE A 547 13.97 -23.44 -10.90
CA PHE A 547 13.41 -24.66 -10.31
C PHE A 547 14.18 -25.96 -10.64
N GLY A 548 15.18 -25.90 -11.49
CA GLY A 548 16.05 -27.04 -11.79
C GLY A 548 17.02 -27.36 -10.65
N GLU A 549 17.44 -26.39 -9.83
CA GLU A 549 18.22 -26.66 -8.63
C GLU A 549 17.31 -26.99 -7.45
N ARG A 550 17.38 -28.22 -6.95
CA ARG A 550 16.54 -28.73 -5.85
C ARG A 550 16.85 -28.13 -4.49
N TYR A 551 18.04 -27.55 -4.30
CA TYR A 551 18.44 -26.89 -3.06
C TYR A 551 18.19 -25.37 -3.08
N ARG A 552 17.50 -24.86 -4.09
CA ARG A 552 17.11 -23.45 -4.20
C ARG A 552 15.96 -23.10 -3.24
N GLY A 553 15.97 -21.86 -2.74
CA GLY A 553 14.90 -21.33 -1.90
C GLY A 553 14.98 -21.79 -0.44
N GLU A 554 14.01 -21.41 0.36
CA GLU A 554 13.99 -21.67 1.79
C GLU A 554 13.91 -23.18 2.11
N ASP A 555 12.98 -23.87 1.49
CA ASP A 555 12.81 -25.32 1.62
C ASP A 555 13.99 -26.10 1.01
N GLY A 556 14.57 -25.61 -0.06
CA GLY A 556 15.74 -26.23 -0.70
C GLY A 556 17.01 -26.12 0.15
N ALA A 557 17.25 -25.00 0.81
CA ALA A 557 18.37 -24.84 1.74
C ALA A 557 18.23 -25.78 2.95
N LEU A 558 17.01 -25.92 3.48
CA LEU A 558 16.73 -26.89 4.53
C LEU A 558 16.94 -28.33 4.04
N ARG A 559 16.49 -28.65 2.84
CA ARG A 559 16.71 -29.97 2.18
C ARG A 559 18.20 -30.31 2.07
N CYS A 560 19.02 -29.35 1.63
CA CYS A 560 20.48 -29.50 1.54
C CYS A 560 21.11 -29.91 2.88
N LEU A 561 20.65 -29.32 4.01
CA LEU A 561 21.03 -29.70 5.36
C LEU A 561 20.53 -31.10 5.74
N VAL A 562 19.27 -31.40 5.43
CA VAL A 562 18.62 -32.69 5.74
C VAL A 562 19.26 -33.84 4.98
N GLU A 563 19.58 -33.68 3.72
CA GLU A 563 20.28 -34.66 2.89
C GLU A 563 21.80 -34.76 3.18
N GLY A 564 22.32 -34.00 4.16
CA GLY A 564 23.70 -34.09 4.62
C GLY A 564 24.74 -33.49 3.66
N ARG A 565 24.32 -32.70 2.67
CA ARG A 565 25.23 -31.96 1.78
C ARG A 565 25.87 -30.76 2.47
N GLY A 566 25.13 -30.11 3.38
CA GLY A 566 25.64 -29.06 4.24
C GLY A 566 25.67 -29.46 5.70
N ASP A 567 26.54 -28.80 6.45
CA ASP A 567 26.66 -28.93 7.89
C ASP A 567 25.89 -27.79 8.60
N VAL A 568 25.63 -26.68 7.89
CA VAL A 568 24.82 -25.56 8.32
C VAL A 568 23.95 -25.07 7.15
N ALA A 569 22.72 -24.63 7.44
CA ALA A 569 21.86 -23.92 6.50
C ALA A 569 21.55 -22.51 7.03
N PHE A 570 21.63 -21.52 6.14
CA PHE A 570 21.20 -20.15 6.39
C PHE A 570 19.88 -19.91 5.68
N LEU A 571 18.85 -19.51 6.44
CA LEU A 571 17.50 -19.32 5.92
C LEU A 571 16.69 -18.38 6.84
N SER A 572 15.42 -18.11 6.49
CA SER A 572 14.51 -17.40 7.39
C SER A 572 13.95 -18.33 8.45
N HIS A 573 13.68 -17.81 9.65
CA HIS A 573 13.05 -18.58 10.73
C HIS A 573 11.68 -19.15 10.33
N THR A 574 10.97 -18.50 9.39
CA THR A 574 9.60 -18.86 8.98
C THR A 574 9.48 -20.29 8.50
N THR A 575 10.49 -20.78 7.77
CA THR A 575 10.54 -22.18 7.30
C THR A 575 10.55 -23.19 8.43
N LEU A 576 11.31 -22.90 9.49
CA LEU A 576 11.38 -23.74 10.68
C LEU A 576 10.12 -23.68 11.54
N MET A 577 9.44 -22.51 11.56
CA MET A 577 8.17 -22.38 12.26
C MET A 577 7.05 -23.14 11.55
N GLN A 578 6.99 -23.11 10.21
CA GLN A 578 6.08 -23.98 9.45
C GLN A 578 6.29 -25.46 9.78
N LEU A 579 7.54 -25.89 9.98
CA LEU A 579 7.85 -27.25 10.42
C LEU A 579 7.38 -27.49 11.86
N ALA A 580 7.57 -26.54 12.77
CA ALA A 580 7.15 -26.65 14.16
C ALA A 580 5.61 -26.71 14.34
N ASP A 581 4.90 -26.00 13.45
CA ASP A 581 3.43 -25.94 13.45
C ASP A 581 2.76 -27.07 12.64
N GLY A 582 3.56 -27.98 12.03
CA GLY A 582 3.06 -29.05 11.17
C GLY A 582 2.48 -28.57 9.83
N GLN A 583 2.83 -27.34 9.41
CA GLN A 583 2.38 -26.70 8.17
C GLN A 583 3.40 -26.80 7.03
N PHE A 584 4.52 -27.47 7.25
CA PHE A 584 5.57 -27.65 6.26
C PHE A 584 5.14 -28.66 5.19
N THR A 585 4.83 -28.19 4.00
CA THR A 585 4.23 -29.00 2.91
C THR A 585 5.17 -29.26 1.72
N ALA A 586 6.49 -29.10 1.92
CA ALA A 586 7.45 -29.34 0.82
C ALA A 586 7.36 -30.77 0.29
N PRO A 587 7.16 -31.00 -1.02
CA PRO A 587 6.92 -32.33 -1.58
C PRO A 587 8.04 -33.36 -1.29
N TRP A 588 9.30 -32.90 -1.20
CA TRP A 588 10.42 -33.77 -0.91
C TRP A 588 10.42 -34.29 0.54
N ALA A 589 9.82 -33.54 1.49
CA ALA A 589 9.75 -33.98 2.88
C ALA A 589 8.88 -35.23 3.04
N SER A 590 7.84 -35.40 2.23
CA SER A 590 6.98 -36.59 2.24
C SER A 590 7.67 -37.88 1.72
N THR A 591 8.83 -37.76 1.09
CA THR A 591 9.62 -38.89 0.58
C THR A 591 10.63 -39.43 1.59
N LEU A 592 10.78 -38.78 2.74
CA LEU A 592 11.67 -39.20 3.82
C LEU A 592 11.07 -40.42 4.54
N THR A 593 11.94 -41.28 5.05
CA THR A 593 11.54 -42.47 5.84
C THR A 593 11.01 -42.08 7.21
N ASP A 594 11.52 -41.01 7.79
CA ASP A 594 11.12 -40.47 9.09
C ASP A 594 10.51 -39.08 8.88
N GLU A 595 9.43 -38.78 9.63
CA GLU A 595 8.79 -37.48 9.63
C GLU A 595 9.74 -36.43 10.17
N LEU A 596 9.92 -35.33 9.44
CA LEU A 596 10.80 -34.24 9.80
C LEU A 596 10.18 -33.43 10.95
N LYS A 597 10.95 -33.19 12.01
CA LYS A 597 10.48 -32.47 13.21
C LYS A 597 11.37 -31.25 13.51
N ALA A 598 10.77 -30.24 14.11
CA ALA A 598 11.52 -29.07 14.56
C ALA A 598 12.63 -29.43 15.56
N SER A 599 12.44 -30.47 16.38
CA SER A 599 13.43 -31.00 17.32
C SER A 599 14.70 -31.57 16.68
N ASP A 600 14.67 -31.86 15.37
CA ASP A 600 15.82 -32.38 14.62
C ASP A 600 16.86 -31.29 14.31
N PHE A 601 16.53 -30.05 14.63
CA PHE A 601 17.33 -28.88 14.35
C PHE A 601 17.61 -28.02 15.59
N ARG A 602 18.70 -27.27 15.54
CA ARG A 602 19.07 -26.21 16.49
C ARG A 602 19.54 -24.97 15.75
N LEU A 603 19.40 -23.83 16.43
CA LEU A 603 19.91 -22.54 15.96
C LEU A 603 21.28 -22.28 16.57
N LEU A 604 22.20 -21.75 15.79
CA LEU A 604 23.45 -21.16 16.29
C LEU A 604 23.22 -19.69 16.57
N CYS A 605 23.42 -19.30 17.84
CA CYS A 605 23.13 -17.96 18.30
C CYS A 605 24.30 -17.01 18.05
N ARG A 606 23.96 -15.75 17.89
CA ARG A 606 24.91 -14.64 17.88
C ARG A 606 25.49 -14.44 19.29
N ILE A 607 26.78 -14.19 19.38
CA ILE A 607 27.41 -13.90 20.65
C ILE A 607 27.01 -12.49 21.12
N PRO A 608 26.45 -12.30 22.33
CA PRO A 608 26.16 -10.98 22.82
C PRO A 608 27.46 -10.16 22.99
N THR A 609 27.47 -8.94 22.45
CA THR A 609 28.66 -8.06 22.48
C THR A 609 29.16 -7.67 23.86
N ASN A 610 28.28 -7.74 24.90
CA ASN A 610 28.61 -7.49 26.29
C ASN A 610 29.40 -8.63 26.97
N LEU A 611 29.52 -9.78 26.32
CA LEU A 611 30.30 -10.93 26.82
C LEU A 611 31.70 -11.02 26.19
N PHE A 612 32.01 -10.15 25.25
CA PHE A 612 33.28 -10.11 24.55
C PHE A 612 34.19 -8.98 25.11
N ASP A 613 35.32 -9.32 25.67
CA ASP A 613 36.35 -8.31 26.07
C ASP A 613 37.23 -7.98 24.85
N ALA A 614 37.03 -6.81 24.27
CA ALA A 614 37.82 -6.31 23.16
C ALA A 614 39.32 -6.12 23.48
N ARG A 615 39.72 -6.11 24.75
CA ARG A 615 41.14 -5.91 25.17
C ARG A 615 41.90 -7.22 25.22
N THR A 616 41.23 -8.33 25.48
CA THR A 616 41.88 -9.64 25.65
C THR A 616 41.65 -10.56 24.46
N GLY A 617 40.75 -10.18 23.51
CA GLY A 617 40.38 -11.01 22.37
C GLY A 617 39.66 -12.31 22.77
N GLY A 618 39.05 -12.37 23.96
CA GLY A 618 38.38 -13.56 24.49
C GLY A 618 37.14 -13.24 25.28
N PHE A 619 36.34 -14.29 25.59
CA PHE A 619 35.18 -14.16 26.43
C PHE A 619 35.57 -13.77 27.88
N LEU A 620 34.75 -12.94 28.53
CA LEU A 620 34.84 -12.70 29.96
C LEU A 620 34.67 -14.06 30.70
N ARG A 621 35.76 -14.65 31.10
CA ARG A 621 35.75 -15.95 31.78
C ARG A 621 35.37 -15.79 33.25
N SER A 622 34.31 -16.52 33.66
CA SER A 622 34.18 -17.07 34.98
C SER A 622 35.11 -18.28 35.13
N ASN A 623 35.54 -18.58 36.36
CA ASN A 623 36.57 -19.59 36.69
C ASN A 623 36.20 -21.06 36.36
N SER A 624 35.07 -21.30 35.64
CA SER A 624 34.69 -22.60 35.10
C SER A 624 34.36 -22.43 33.59
N ILE A 625 34.86 -23.37 32.81
CA ILE A 625 34.82 -23.34 31.33
C ILE A 625 33.36 -23.38 30.75
N ASP A 626 32.36 -23.73 31.57
CA ASP A 626 31.00 -24.02 31.11
C ASP A 626 29.93 -22.99 31.54
N ASP A 627 30.27 -22.02 32.42
CA ASP A 627 29.29 -21.08 32.98
C ASP A 627 29.67 -19.62 32.72
N VAL A 628 28.70 -18.82 32.20
CA VAL A 628 28.82 -17.38 31.96
C VAL A 628 27.81 -16.64 32.83
N MET A 629 28.24 -15.54 33.46
CA MET A 629 27.36 -14.71 34.29
C MET A 629 26.61 -13.73 33.43
N VAL A 630 25.28 -13.81 33.39
CA VAL A 630 24.36 -12.85 32.72
C VAL A 630 23.37 -12.40 33.80
N ASP A 631 23.30 -11.11 34.06
CA ASP A 631 22.39 -10.48 35.03
C ASP A 631 22.36 -11.17 36.40
N ASN A 632 23.54 -11.47 36.97
CA ASN A 632 23.74 -12.18 38.25
C ASN A 632 23.26 -13.65 38.27
N ASN A 633 22.94 -14.25 37.12
CA ASN A 633 22.64 -15.67 37.03
C ASN A 633 23.76 -16.41 36.29
N ILE A 634 24.14 -17.59 36.80
CA ILE A 634 25.07 -18.48 36.13
C ILE A 634 24.27 -19.25 35.05
N VAL A 635 24.60 -19.00 33.77
CA VAL A 635 23.98 -19.66 32.63
C VAL A 635 25.03 -20.50 31.91
N ASN A 636 24.67 -21.74 31.59
CA ASN A 636 25.57 -22.63 30.84
C ASN A 636 25.88 -22.00 29.48
N SER A 637 27.14 -21.91 29.08
CA SER A 637 27.58 -21.29 27.84
C SER A 637 26.94 -21.93 26.58
N ARG A 638 26.64 -23.22 26.63
CA ARG A 638 25.94 -23.92 25.54
C ARG A 638 24.53 -23.42 25.32
N THR A 639 23.79 -23.06 26.38
CA THR A 639 22.42 -22.51 26.30
C THR A 639 22.38 -21.08 25.76
N LEU A 640 23.50 -20.39 25.80
CA LEU A 640 23.63 -19.04 25.21
C LEU A 640 24.00 -19.07 23.71
N LEU A 641 24.68 -20.12 23.25
CA LEU A 641 25.23 -20.21 21.89
C LEU A 641 24.40 -21.08 20.95
N GLN A 642 23.51 -21.90 21.51
CA GLN A 642 22.54 -22.71 20.77
C GLN A 642 21.14 -22.56 21.37
N ALA A 643 20.11 -22.67 20.51
CA ALA A 643 18.70 -22.59 20.93
C ALA A 643 17.84 -23.56 20.13
N THR A 644 16.64 -23.82 20.64
CA THR A 644 15.60 -24.52 19.89
C THR A 644 15.10 -23.62 18.76
N VAL A 645 14.43 -24.18 17.76
CA VAL A 645 13.90 -23.40 16.64
C VAL A 645 12.84 -22.39 17.07
N GLN A 646 12.13 -22.65 18.18
CA GLN A 646 11.14 -21.73 18.75
C GLN A 646 11.75 -20.50 19.43
N ASP A 647 13.03 -20.56 19.80
CA ASP A 647 13.74 -19.45 20.45
C ASP A 647 14.37 -18.46 19.45
N PHE A 648 13.93 -18.45 18.21
CA PHE A 648 14.51 -17.63 17.13
C PHE A 648 14.56 -16.14 17.46
N GLU A 649 13.60 -15.60 18.21
CA GLU A 649 13.61 -14.18 18.60
C GLU A 649 14.84 -13.82 19.44
N ARG A 650 15.33 -14.75 20.24
CA ARG A 650 16.54 -14.60 21.04
C ARG A 650 17.80 -15.08 20.29
N CYS A 651 17.66 -16.04 19.39
CA CYS A 651 18.74 -16.72 18.69
C CYS A 651 18.64 -16.55 17.17
N HIS A 652 19.05 -15.42 16.66
CA HIS A 652 19.07 -15.08 15.23
C HIS A 652 20.33 -14.27 14.87
N LEU A 653 20.62 -14.16 13.59
CA LEU A 653 21.73 -13.34 13.09
C LEU A 653 21.32 -11.87 12.99
N ALA A 654 20.16 -11.57 12.42
CA ALA A 654 19.54 -10.24 12.39
C ALA A 654 18.04 -10.33 12.13
N ARG A 655 17.33 -9.30 12.58
CA ARG A 655 15.95 -9.01 12.14
C ARG A 655 16.01 -8.30 10.80
N ILE A 656 15.23 -8.76 9.83
CA ILE A 656 15.18 -8.22 8.48
C ILE A 656 14.10 -7.14 8.43
N PRO A 657 14.44 -5.88 8.11
CA PRO A 657 13.42 -4.87 7.84
C PRO A 657 12.64 -5.23 6.57
N LYS A 658 11.39 -4.75 6.50
CA LYS A 658 10.55 -4.91 5.32
C LYS A 658 10.94 -3.93 4.22
N SER A 659 10.23 -3.99 3.10
CA SER A 659 10.49 -3.13 1.94
C SER A 659 10.35 -1.65 2.28
N ILE A 660 11.15 -0.83 1.62
CA ILE A 660 11.22 0.61 1.80
C ILE A 660 10.67 1.28 0.55
N ILE A 661 9.80 2.26 0.77
CA ILE A 661 9.29 3.13 -0.29
C ILE A 661 10.23 4.32 -0.41
N ALA A 662 10.94 4.38 -1.53
CA ALA A 662 12.00 5.35 -1.78
C ALA A 662 11.60 6.41 -2.81
N THR A 663 12.19 7.60 -2.67
CA THR A 663 12.12 8.72 -3.61
C THR A 663 13.53 9.27 -3.88
N SER A 664 13.68 10.20 -4.83
CA SER A 664 14.96 10.90 -4.99
C SER A 664 15.18 11.94 -3.87
N MET A 665 16.39 12.06 -3.36
CA MET A 665 16.80 13.14 -2.43
C MET A 665 16.52 14.54 -2.99
N PHE A 666 16.47 14.68 -4.32
CA PHE A 666 16.18 15.93 -5.01
C PHE A 666 14.70 16.19 -5.22
N THR A 667 13.82 15.33 -4.72
CA THR A 667 12.36 15.54 -4.80
C THR A 667 11.99 16.77 -3.95
N PRO A 668 11.28 17.77 -4.52
CA PRO A 668 10.82 18.94 -3.78
C PRO A 668 10.00 18.52 -2.55
N TRP A 669 10.14 19.29 -1.47
CA TRP A 669 9.46 19.03 -0.21
C TRP A 669 7.95 18.83 -0.37
N GLU A 670 7.30 19.70 -1.13
CA GLU A 670 5.86 19.64 -1.38
C GLU A 670 5.45 18.32 -2.03
N LYS A 671 6.26 17.86 -3.01
CA LYS A 671 5.98 16.61 -3.72
C LYS A 671 6.21 15.38 -2.83
N ARG A 672 7.26 15.42 -2.01
CA ARG A 672 7.53 14.38 -1.02
C ARG A 672 6.40 14.29 0.00
N PHE A 673 5.93 15.44 0.50
CA PHE A 673 4.83 15.50 1.45
C PHE A 673 3.51 15.00 0.87
N GLU A 674 3.20 15.33 -0.40
CA GLU A 674 2.05 14.78 -1.12
C GLU A 674 2.13 13.24 -1.27
N ALA A 675 3.31 12.71 -1.54
CA ALA A 675 3.54 11.28 -1.61
C ALA A 675 3.36 10.62 -0.22
N SER A 676 3.88 11.23 0.83
CA SER A 676 3.70 10.78 2.22
C SER A 676 2.23 10.75 2.63
N LEU A 677 1.48 11.82 2.33
CA LEU A 677 0.04 11.90 2.61
C LEU A 677 -0.74 10.81 1.86
N MET A 678 -0.42 10.60 0.59
CA MET A 678 -1.05 9.53 -0.20
C MET A 678 -0.73 8.13 0.37
N LEU A 679 0.52 7.86 0.75
CA LEU A 679 0.92 6.58 1.34
C LEU A 679 0.22 6.35 2.69
N GLN A 680 0.09 7.38 3.52
CA GLN A 680 -0.65 7.28 4.78
C GLN A 680 -2.13 6.97 4.54
N GLN A 681 -2.78 7.65 3.58
CA GLN A 681 -4.16 7.35 3.22
C GLN A 681 -4.33 5.93 2.66
N LEU A 682 -3.35 5.41 1.90
CA LEU A 682 -3.36 4.01 1.45
C LEU A 682 -3.24 3.04 2.62
N SER A 683 -2.38 3.35 3.59
CA SER A 683 -2.21 2.56 4.80
C SER A 683 -3.51 2.51 5.62
N ASP A 684 -4.12 3.67 5.85
CA ASP A 684 -5.35 3.78 6.63
C ASP A 684 -6.53 3.07 5.96
N GLU A 685 -6.66 3.18 4.64
CA GLU A 685 -7.82 2.67 3.89
C GLU A 685 -7.70 1.18 3.56
N PHE A 686 -6.49 0.66 3.26
CA PHE A 686 -6.33 -0.68 2.69
C PHE A 686 -5.44 -1.63 3.51
N LEU A 687 -4.85 -1.19 4.61
CA LEU A 687 -4.03 -2.04 5.48
C LEU A 687 -4.59 -2.16 6.91
N SER A 688 -5.26 -1.12 7.42
CA SER A 688 -5.72 -1.05 8.81
C SER A 688 -7.17 -1.45 9.01
N SER A 689 -7.97 -1.59 7.94
CA SER A 689 -9.41 -1.77 8.05
C SER A 689 -9.86 -3.21 7.80
N ASP A 690 -10.95 -3.62 8.49
CA ASP A 690 -11.74 -4.81 8.16
C ASP A 690 -12.47 -4.68 6.80
N GLN A 691 -12.07 -3.73 5.97
CA GLN A 691 -12.70 -3.42 4.69
C GLN A 691 -12.00 -4.19 3.58
N ASP A 692 -12.60 -5.30 3.16
CA ASP A 692 -12.10 -6.17 2.10
C ASP A 692 -12.33 -5.63 0.67
N SER A 693 -12.29 -4.30 0.49
CA SER A 693 -12.49 -3.68 -0.82
C SER A 693 -11.34 -3.99 -1.78
N PHE A 694 -10.11 -3.91 -1.28
CA PHE A 694 -8.89 -4.25 -2.00
C PHE A 694 -7.76 -4.59 -1.02
N LEU A 695 -7.12 -5.73 -1.20
CA LEU A 695 -5.95 -6.10 -0.42
C LEU A 695 -4.68 -5.51 -1.03
N LEU A 696 -4.11 -4.51 -0.35
CA LEU A 696 -2.84 -3.90 -0.72
C LEU A 696 -1.69 -4.90 -0.52
N SER A 697 -1.71 -5.65 0.58
CA SER A 697 -0.83 -6.79 0.87
C SER A 697 -1.47 -8.11 0.46
N GLY A 698 -0.69 -9.19 0.38
CA GLY A 698 -1.16 -10.54 0.07
C GLY A 698 -1.12 -10.91 -1.41
N LEU A 699 -1.43 -12.17 -1.66
CA LEU A 699 -1.34 -12.79 -3.00
C LEU A 699 -2.17 -12.03 -4.04
N PHE A 700 -1.57 -11.81 -5.20
CA PHE A 700 -2.24 -11.22 -6.35
C PHE A 700 -2.05 -12.13 -7.57
N ARG A 701 -3.13 -12.74 -8.07
CA ARG A 701 -3.10 -13.69 -9.19
C ARG A 701 -2.05 -14.78 -8.98
N ASN A 702 -2.05 -15.41 -7.82
CA ASN A 702 -1.11 -16.44 -7.38
C ASN A 702 0.38 -16.01 -7.38
N ARG A 703 0.65 -14.71 -7.19
CA ARG A 703 2.00 -14.17 -7.00
C ARG A 703 2.06 -13.42 -5.69
N SER A 704 3.11 -13.69 -4.90
CA SER A 704 3.42 -12.97 -3.66
C SER A 704 4.25 -11.71 -3.92
N ASP A 705 4.28 -10.83 -2.94
CA ASP A 705 5.19 -9.69 -2.83
C ASP A 705 5.21 -8.76 -4.07
N LEU A 706 4.04 -8.55 -4.68
CA LEU A 706 3.90 -7.59 -5.77
C LEU A 706 3.61 -6.19 -5.21
N MET A 707 4.45 -5.23 -5.53
CA MET A 707 4.50 -3.88 -4.97
C MET A 707 4.80 -3.92 -3.45
N PHE A 708 3.80 -4.20 -2.65
CA PHE A 708 3.93 -4.36 -1.19
C PHE A 708 4.12 -5.82 -0.84
N THR A 709 4.89 -6.08 0.24
CA THR A 709 5.09 -7.45 0.71
C THR A 709 3.81 -7.99 1.33
N ASP A 710 3.65 -9.32 1.29
CA ASP A 710 2.53 -9.97 1.95
C ASP A 710 2.60 -9.75 3.47
N ASN A 711 1.45 -9.72 4.16
CA ASN A 711 1.34 -9.51 5.63
C ASN A 711 1.74 -8.13 6.15
N VAL A 712 1.86 -7.10 5.30
CA VAL A 712 2.01 -5.71 5.75
C VAL A 712 0.74 -5.26 6.47
N LYS A 713 0.92 -4.61 7.63
CA LYS A 713 -0.19 -4.10 8.48
C LYS A 713 -0.33 -2.58 8.43
N SER A 714 0.78 -1.89 8.22
CA SER A 714 0.81 -0.43 8.13
C SER A 714 2.03 0.05 7.36
N LEU A 715 2.01 1.31 6.97
CA LEU A 715 3.17 2.02 6.44
C LEU A 715 3.60 3.06 7.47
N LYS A 716 4.85 2.97 7.93
CA LYS A 716 5.45 4.01 8.77
C LYS A 716 6.07 5.07 7.87
N ILE A 717 5.55 6.27 7.95
CA ILE A 717 6.03 7.41 7.17
C ILE A 717 7.25 8.04 7.84
N PHE A 718 8.28 8.37 7.05
CA PHE A 718 9.49 9.02 7.53
C PHE A 718 9.46 10.53 7.31
N ARG A 719 10.01 11.25 8.30
CA ARG A 719 10.36 12.66 8.15
C ARG A 719 11.57 12.79 7.20
N PRO A 720 11.75 13.92 6.53
CA PRO A 720 12.84 14.09 5.56
C PRO A 720 14.27 14.00 6.16
N GLU A 721 14.41 14.12 7.46
CA GLU A 721 15.70 14.18 8.17
C GLU A 721 16.10 12.83 8.78
N VAL A 722 15.33 11.76 8.50
CA VAL A 722 15.60 10.43 9.05
C VAL A 722 16.84 9.84 8.40
N THR A 723 17.77 9.38 9.25
CA THR A 723 19.04 8.80 8.78
C THR A 723 18.88 7.34 8.36
N SER A 724 19.83 6.83 7.56
CA SER A 724 19.86 5.41 7.22
C SER A 724 19.98 4.50 8.45
N GLU A 725 20.56 5.00 9.55
CA GLU A 725 20.65 4.30 10.82
C GLU A 725 19.26 4.15 11.47
N GLU A 726 18.43 5.17 11.42
CA GLU A 726 17.07 5.10 11.95
C GLU A 726 16.15 4.22 11.11
N ILE A 727 16.38 4.17 9.78
CA ILE A 727 15.58 3.37 8.84
C ILE A 727 15.96 1.89 8.92
N LEU A 728 17.27 1.60 8.87
CA LEU A 728 17.81 0.24 8.76
C LEU A 728 18.16 -0.35 10.13
N GLY A 729 18.33 0.49 11.16
CA GLY A 729 18.58 0.08 12.53
C GLY A 729 19.75 -0.90 12.65
N GLU A 730 19.54 -2.00 13.36
CA GLU A 730 20.54 -3.06 13.57
C GLU A 730 20.95 -3.81 12.28
N PHE A 731 20.22 -3.61 11.18
CA PHE A 731 20.56 -4.21 9.88
C PHE A 731 21.67 -3.46 9.14
N LEU A 732 21.81 -2.15 9.37
CA LEU A 732 22.80 -1.31 8.67
C LEU A 732 24.26 -1.81 8.81
N PRO A 733 24.77 -2.24 9.99
CA PRO A 733 26.13 -2.74 10.10
C PRO A 733 26.44 -3.91 9.17
N PHE A 734 25.46 -4.83 8.96
CA PHE A 734 25.67 -5.97 8.07
C PHE A 734 25.80 -5.57 6.61
N LEU A 735 25.07 -4.52 6.21
CA LEU A 735 25.16 -3.96 4.85
C LEU A 735 26.46 -3.19 4.65
N SER A 736 26.86 -2.38 5.64
CA SER A 736 28.05 -1.54 5.54
C SER A 736 29.34 -2.37 5.48
N GLU A 737 29.46 -3.45 6.25
CA GLU A 737 30.61 -4.37 6.18
C GLU A 737 30.66 -5.09 4.84
N ASN A 738 29.52 -5.57 4.33
CA ASN A 738 29.46 -6.16 3.00
C ASN A 738 29.88 -5.18 1.90
N ASP A 739 29.52 -3.91 2.03
CA ASP A 739 29.84 -2.87 1.06
C ASP A 739 31.33 -2.47 1.12
N GLN A 740 31.93 -2.39 2.31
CA GLN A 740 33.35 -2.12 2.44
C GLN A 740 34.21 -3.17 1.74
N VAL A 741 33.82 -4.44 1.85
CA VAL A 741 34.49 -5.54 1.15
C VAL A 741 34.25 -5.47 -0.38
N ALA A 742 33.06 -5.01 -0.82
CA ALA A 742 32.75 -4.91 -2.24
C ALA A 742 33.42 -3.71 -2.95
N CYS A 743 33.72 -2.62 -2.23
CA CYS A 743 33.95 -1.31 -2.84
C CYS A 743 35.39 -0.77 -2.73
N ARG A 744 36.29 -1.43 -2.01
CA ARG A 744 37.71 -1.00 -2.02
C ARG A 744 38.44 -1.12 -3.37
N GLY A 745 37.77 -1.74 -4.40
CA GLY A 745 38.31 -1.90 -5.76
C GLY A 745 38.10 -0.73 -6.73
N PHE A 746 37.23 0.25 -6.40
CA PHE A 746 37.04 1.47 -7.19
C PHE A 746 37.82 2.67 -6.62
N HIS A 747 39.08 2.48 -6.24
CA HIS A 747 40.03 3.58 -6.31
C HIS A 747 40.29 3.85 -7.81
N LEU A 748 39.53 4.76 -8.39
CA LEU A 748 40.01 5.50 -9.55
C LEU A 748 41.45 5.94 -9.20
N SER A 749 42.44 5.39 -9.91
CA SER A 749 43.85 5.70 -9.62
C SER A 749 43.98 7.21 -9.52
N SER A 750 44.79 7.71 -8.60
CA SER A 750 45.09 9.15 -8.43
C SER A 750 45.48 9.82 -9.76
N LYS A 751 45.92 9.03 -10.74
CA LYS A 751 46.19 9.45 -12.12
C LYS A 751 44.93 9.87 -12.90
N SER A 752 43.75 9.26 -12.64
CA SER A 752 42.48 9.65 -13.32
C SER A 752 41.91 10.95 -12.75
N TYR A 753 42.02 11.18 -11.44
CA TYR A 753 41.67 12.47 -10.85
C TYR A 753 42.57 13.58 -11.32
N LEU A 754 43.89 13.31 -11.41
CA LEU A 754 44.87 14.27 -11.91
C LEU A 754 44.62 14.59 -13.39
N ALA A 755 44.31 13.59 -14.22
CA ALA A 755 43.95 13.78 -15.64
C ALA A 755 42.65 14.57 -15.82
N CYS A 756 41.62 14.29 -15.03
CA CYS A 756 40.34 15.01 -15.06
C CYS A 756 40.52 16.45 -14.54
N PHE A 757 41.29 16.65 -13.47
CA PHE A 757 41.66 17.98 -12.93
C PHE A 757 42.49 18.80 -13.93
N LEU A 758 43.48 18.20 -14.59
CA LEU A 758 44.30 18.85 -15.63
C LEU A 758 43.43 19.18 -16.89
N SER A 759 42.49 18.34 -17.27
CA SER A 759 41.54 18.63 -18.37
C SER A 759 40.62 19.80 -18.04
N ILE A 760 40.07 19.84 -16.82
CA ILE A 760 39.23 20.96 -16.36
C ILE A 760 40.06 22.25 -16.27
N LEU A 761 41.27 22.18 -15.75
CA LEU A 761 42.18 23.32 -15.66
C LEU A 761 42.56 23.84 -17.07
N SER A 762 42.82 22.96 -18.03
CA SER A 762 43.05 23.30 -19.45
C SER A 762 41.83 24.00 -20.08
N ILE A 763 40.61 23.52 -19.84
CA ILE A 763 39.39 24.17 -20.34
C ILE A 763 39.21 25.56 -19.72
N ILE A 764 39.46 25.73 -18.43
CA ILE A 764 39.39 27.03 -17.75
C ILE A 764 40.45 27.98 -18.32
N LEU A 765 41.67 27.52 -18.54
CA LEU A 765 42.73 28.33 -19.11
C LEU A 765 42.38 28.78 -20.55
N HIS A 766 41.81 27.90 -21.39
CA HIS A 766 41.35 28.24 -22.72
C HIS A 766 40.22 29.25 -22.70
N CYS A 767 39.23 29.12 -21.80
CA CYS A 767 38.15 30.08 -21.61
C CYS A 767 38.69 31.45 -21.15
N CYS A 768 39.64 31.48 -20.22
CA CYS A 768 40.28 32.75 -19.82
C CYS A 768 41.06 33.41 -20.93
N LEU A 769 41.80 32.66 -21.75
CA LEU A 769 42.50 33.16 -22.92
C LEU A 769 41.54 33.73 -23.98
N CYS A 770 40.45 33.05 -24.26
CA CYS A 770 39.39 33.53 -25.16
C CYS A 770 38.74 34.82 -24.65
N LEU A 771 38.45 34.92 -23.36
CA LEU A 771 37.89 36.16 -22.77
C LEU A 771 38.88 37.31 -22.81
N CYS A 772 40.21 37.07 -22.60
CA CYS A 772 41.26 38.06 -22.75
C CYS A 772 41.39 38.54 -24.20
N LEU A 773 41.31 37.63 -25.19
CA LEU A 773 41.35 37.96 -26.60
C LEU A 773 40.13 38.78 -27.03
N ILE A 774 38.94 38.43 -26.57
CA ILE A 774 37.72 39.19 -26.82
C ILE A 774 37.80 40.60 -26.21
N SER A 775 38.33 40.73 -24.99
CA SER A 775 38.55 42.05 -24.34
C SER A 775 39.57 42.88 -25.08
N LEU A 776 40.65 42.27 -25.60
CA LEU A 776 41.64 42.95 -26.43
C LEU A 776 41.08 43.44 -27.77
N ILE A 777 40.27 42.61 -28.41
CA ILE A 777 39.55 42.98 -29.65
C ILE A 777 38.58 44.15 -29.39
N PHE A 778 37.81 44.08 -28.34
CA PHE A 778 36.93 45.16 -27.91
C PHE A 778 37.66 46.46 -27.63
N TYR A 779 38.83 46.36 -26.95
CA TYR A 779 39.68 47.52 -26.70
C TYR A 779 40.20 48.12 -28.00
N ILE A 780 40.66 47.28 -28.94
CA ILE A 780 41.13 47.74 -30.25
C ILE A 780 40.01 48.40 -31.05
N ILE A 781 38.79 47.81 -31.04
CA ILE A 781 37.65 48.39 -31.73
C ILE A 781 37.25 49.74 -31.11
N ILE A 782 37.22 49.87 -29.81
CA ILE A 782 36.90 51.14 -29.13
C ILE A 782 37.96 52.19 -29.46
N ARG A 783 39.22 51.80 -29.48
CA ARG A 783 40.35 52.69 -29.78
C ARG A 783 40.32 53.17 -31.23
N THR A 784 40.00 52.29 -32.18
CA THR A 784 39.83 52.67 -33.61
C THR A 784 38.61 53.53 -33.84
N LEU A 785 37.50 53.28 -33.18
CA LEU A 785 36.30 54.16 -33.19
C LEU A 785 36.63 55.56 -32.65
N TRP A 786 37.43 55.61 -31.57
CA TRP A 786 37.83 56.89 -30.97
C TRP A 786 38.73 57.67 -31.92
N ILE A 787 39.67 57.04 -32.61
CA ILE A 787 40.55 57.69 -33.63
C ILE A 787 39.70 58.13 -34.82
N CYS A 788 38.72 57.35 -35.26
CA CYS A 788 37.78 57.76 -36.33
C CYS A 788 36.93 58.97 -35.91
N LEU A 789 36.46 59.04 -34.68
CA LEU A 789 35.68 60.16 -34.16
C LEU A 789 36.53 61.43 -34.06
N ASP A 790 37.78 61.32 -33.63
CA ASP A 790 38.70 62.49 -33.62
C ASP A 790 39.06 62.96 -35.03
N SER A 791 39.20 62.03 -35.99
CA SER A 791 39.43 62.41 -37.39
C SER A 791 38.19 63.12 -37.98
N ILE A 792 36.98 62.66 -37.65
CA ILE A 792 35.72 63.32 -38.06
C ILE A 792 35.60 64.69 -37.39
N LYS A 793 35.95 64.85 -36.13
CA LYS A 793 35.98 66.16 -35.46
C LYS A 793 36.96 67.12 -36.16
N PHE A 794 38.12 66.61 -36.57
CA PHE A 794 39.14 67.41 -37.28
C PHE A 794 38.65 67.87 -38.67
N ILE A 795 37.94 66.98 -39.38
CA ILE A 795 37.34 67.31 -40.70
C ILE A 795 36.18 68.33 -40.53
N ILE A 796 35.37 68.20 -39.48
CA ILE A 796 34.27 69.16 -39.19
C ILE A 796 34.86 70.52 -38.81
N LEU A 797 35.85 70.58 -37.98
CA LEU A 797 36.58 71.79 -37.59
C LEU A 797 37.24 72.49 -38.84
N SER A 798 37.86 71.67 -39.69
CA SER A 798 38.45 72.17 -40.98
C SER A 798 37.42 72.71 -41.91
N LEU A 799 36.26 72.09 -42.05
CA LEU A 799 35.10 72.55 -42.82
C LEU A 799 34.49 73.83 -42.21
N PHE A 800 34.37 73.90 -40.90
CA PHE A 800 33.89 75.13 -40.17
C PHE A 800 34.84 76.28 -40.38
N ASN A 801 36.19 76.05 -40.35
CA ASN A 801 37.17 77.10 -40.61
C ASN A 801 37.23 77.51 -42.10
N SER A 802 36.87 76.64 -42.99
CA SER A 802 36.76 76.90 -44.42
C SER A 802 35.53 77.77 -44.83
N ILE A 803 34.46 77.56 -44.04
CA ILE A 803 33.19 78.34 -44.21
C ILE A 803 33.32 79.75 -43.58
N SER A 804 34.07 79.87 -42.44
CA SER A 804 34.32 81.18 -41.79
C SER A 804 35.30 82.07 -42.58
N LYS A 805 35.96 81.59 -43.61
CA LYS A 805 36.80 82.41 -44.50
C LYS A 805 36.16 82.81 -45.79
N ARG A 806 34.83 82.58 -45.94
CA ARG A 806 34.01 82.96 -47.09
C ARG A 806 32.83 83.86 -46.84
N ASN A 807 32.85 84.49 -45.58
CA ASN A 807 31.94 85.58 -45.29
C ASN A 807 32.77 86.88 -44.93
#